data_9864aff6eb9ea3b7686538a104520fd6
#
_entry.id   9864aff6eb9ea3b7686538a104520fd6
#
_cell.length_a   1.000
_cell.length_b   1.000
_cell.length_c   1.000
_cell.angle_alpha   90.00
_cell.angle_beta   90.00
_cell.angle_gamma   90.00
#
_symmetry.space_group_name_H-M   'P 1'
#
loop_
_entity.id
_entity.type
_entity.pdbx_description
1 polymer ?
#
loop_
_entity_poly.entity_id
_entity_poly.type
_entity_poly.pdbx_seq_one_letter_code
_entity_poly.pdbx_strand_id
1 'polypeptide(L)'
;MKKLIQIFIIMFSLTLYKAQVKENMKIPKNPKIGLSLAGGGAKGFAHVGVLKVIDSLGVKIDYISGTSMGAIVGGLYASGYSAKEIEKIIKETDFYEILANEKDRKEIPFFDKNNDKYLLNIPFEKGKFNVLPKAISQGQKNLFLLKDLFNNVSNVTDFSKLNIPFMCVATNLENGKVKIFEKGDLANSIMASSAYPSLINPVKINDSLYIDGAMTVNFPSKPLKEKGMDIVIGVDLTLPLANKDELNSAIKILDQVIDFTIQNENKTQYKNTDIRIHPNLKGYSSTSYGDKEKILNLGYEEAKKYIDILNKLPKRDSLPKIMSKPVYANVYKVDSLVLVNSRIFNESYVKGKMNLKIPSLQTYAGINQMIDKLYATNNYKLINYDLMQHQGKNILKLELEEDNARFLLKFGLHYDEVFKTGLLINTTIKRFLFQNSILSLDAIVGGNRPRYYFNYFVDNGYFPGFGIYSSGMSLQLNDDNRNEIGKWKWFRNEIYLQSIWKDRYAIGGGMSHDYFESKIGTNRYDNEKNFINPYVFIKSDTRNDKDFSSRGFYLNIEGKLLDIFNKKIEKQIFQTKADIRMSFPISSRVTYRLNLFGGLTFGKDVPYYYHFYPGGIFEQNLGNFVSFQGYQFGNFATDNLIVAGNDFQFRIKKNYFITGHINFMNTFDEHKINHILKVGDVSGGITAGYKSPFGQIKLNYSKAVNKGKGIFSVILGHWF
;
A
#
# COMPACT_ATOMS: atom_id res chain seq x y z
N MET A 1 11.68 -15.40 60.81
CA MET A 1 12.07 -16.45 59.87
C MET A 1 11.53 -16.25 58.45
N LYS A 2 10.23 -16.03 58.20
CA LYS A 2 9.72 -15.82 56.81
C LYS A 2 10.35 -14.66 56.04
N LYS A 3 10.62 -13.52 56.66
CA LYS A 3 11.29 -12.37 56.03
C LYS A 3 12.78 -12.60 55.73
N LEU A 4 13.48 -13.39 56.54
CA LEU A 4 14.86 -13.77 56.27
C LEU A 4 14.98 -14.77 55.12
N ILE A 5 14.02 -15.68 54.99
CA ILE A 5 13.95 -16.65 53.87
C ILE A 5 13.63 -15.90 52.57
N GLN A 6 12.74 -14.91 52.57
CA GLN A 6 12.50 -14.08 51.38
C GLN A 6 13.72 -13.24 50.97
N ILE A 7 14.45 -12.68 51.88
CA ILE A 7 15.72 -11.96 51.61
C ILE A 7 16.79 -12.92 51.08
N PHE A 8 16.87 -14.13 51.61
CA PHE A 8 17.77 -15.15 51.09
C PHE A 8 17.41 -15.67 49.70
N ILE A 9 16.11 -15.82 49.41
CA ILE A 9 15.62 -16.18 48.05
C ILE A 9 15.85 -15.02 47.07
N ILE A 10 15.67 -13.77 47.47
CA ILE A 10 15.98 -12.59 46.64
C ILE A 10 17.48 -12.44 46.42
N MET A 11 18.33 -12.69 47.45
CA MET A 11 19.79 -12.71 47.27
C MET A 11 20.27 -13.90 46.44
N PHE A 12 19.61 -15.06 46.51
CA PHE A 12 19.96 -16.23 45.69
C PHE A 12 19.45 -16.10 44.23
N SER A 13 18.38 -15.35 44.01
CA SER A 13 17.90 -15.03 42.64
C SER A 13 18.77 -13.96 41.96
N LEU A 14 19.49 -13.11 42.70
CA LEU A 14 20.40 -12.12 42.14
C LEU A 14 21.76 -12.69 41.70
N THR A 15 22.09 -13.93 42.06
CA THR A 15 23.37 -14.57 41.73
C THR A 15 23.32 -15.48 40.49
N LEU A 16 22.18 -15.67 39.83
CA LEU A 16 22.05 -16.58 38.71
C LEU A 16 21.94 -15.93 37.32
N TYR A 17 22.10 -14.62 37.21
CA TYR A 17 22.24 -13.95 35.91
C TYR A 17 23.74 -13.79 35.57
N LYS A 18 24.45 -14.91 35.46
CA LYS A 18 25.79 -14.89 34.83
C LYS A 18 25.60 -14.65 33.33
N ALA A 19 26.31 -13.65 32.80
CA ALA A 19 26.49 -13.48 31.37
C ALA A 19 26.88 -14.82 30.74
N GLN A 20 26.20 -15.22 29.62
CA GLN A 20 26.49 -16.50 28.97
C GLN A 20 27.81 -16.40 28.17
N VAL A 21 28.89 -16.45 28.88
CA VAL A 21 30.26 -16.52 28.35
C VAL A 21 30.72 -17.98 28.47
N LYS A 22 31.40 -18.47 27.44
CA LYS A 22 31.95 -19.83 27.41
C LYS A 22 32.88 -20.02 28.63
N GLU A 23 32.64 -21.04 29.46
CA GLU A 23 33.49 -21.32 30.61
C GLU A 23 34.95 -21.47 30.17
N ASN A 24 35.87 -20.78 30.86
CA ASN A 24 37.32 -20.73 30.56
C ASN A 24 37.70 -20.10 29.22
N MET A 25 36.94 -19.14 28.69
CA MET A 25 37.33 -18.38 27.50
C MET A 25 38.66 -17.67 27.73
N LYS A 26 39.72 -18.15 27.09
CA LYS A 26 41.01 -17.46 27.02
C LYS A 26 40.97 -16.49 25.84
N ILE A 27 41.23 -15.22 26.10
CA ILE A 27 41.34 -14.21 25.05
C ILE A 27 42.75 -14.28 24.47
N PRO A 28 42.93 -14.67 23.18
CA PRO A 28 44.24 -14.68 22.54
C PRO A 28 44.85 -13.26 22.48
N LYS A 29 46.13 -13.19 22.18
CA LYS A 29 46.80 -11.91 21.92
C LYS A 29 46.33 -11.42 20.51
N ASN A 30 45.74 -10.24 20.43
CA ASN A 30 45.14 -9.66 19.17
C ASN A 30 44.17 -10.58 18.46
N PRO A 31 43.05 -11.02 19.10
CA PRO A 31 42.10 -11.93 18.50
C PRO A 31 41.30 -11.23 17.39
N LYS A 32 40.93 -11.97 16.33
CA LYS A 32 39.95 -11.57 15.35
C LYS A 32 38.54 -11.80 15.89
N ILE A 33 37.72 -10.76 15.85
CA ILE A 33 36.39 -10.76 16.44
C ILE A 33 35.31 -10.87 15.35
N GLY A 34 34.51 -11.94 15.41
CA GLY A 34 33.29 -12.09 14.59
C GLY A 34 32.04 -11.64 15.33
N LEU A 35 31.10 -11.05 14.63
CA LEU A 35 29.77 -10.68 15.15
C LEU A 35 28.69 -11.44 14.38
N SER A 36 27.93 -12.30 15.06
CA SER A 36 26.81 -13.04 14.51
C SER A 36 25.48 -12.46 14.97
N LEU A 37 24.61 -12.11 14.01
CA LEU A 37 23.30 -11.51 14.27
C LEU A 37 22.16 -12.42 13.79
N ALA A 38 21.34 -12.91 14.70
CA ALA A 38 20.25 -13.83 14.42
C ALA A 38 19.10 -13.16 13.64
N GLY A 39 18.34 -13.97 12.91
CA GLY A 39 17.05 -13.55 12.38
C GLY A 39 15.99 -13.46 13.48
N GLY A 40 14.90 -12.71 13.21
CA GLY A 40 13.82 -12.59 14.19
C GLY A 40 12.77 -11.52 13.88
N GLY A 41 12.75 -10.99 12.66
CA GLY A 41 11.82 -9.92 12.28
C GLY A 41 11.97 -8.71 13.21
N ALA A 42 10.86 -8.21 13.76
CA ALA A 42 10.86 -7.05 14.67
C ALA A 42 11.74 -7.26 15.92
N LYS A 43 11.91 -8.51 16.40
CA LYS A 43 12.81 -8.82 17.52
C LYS A 43 14.27 -8.40 17.22
N GLY A 44 14.63 -8.36 15.92
CA GLY A 44 15.97 -7.93 15.49
C GLY A 44 16.33 -6.48 15.80
N PHE A 45 15.37 -5.63 16.19
CA PHE A 45 15.67 -4.29 16.68
C PHE A 45 16.56 -4.32 17.93
N ALA A 46 16.55 -5.42 18.69
CA ALA A 46 17.46 -5.62 19.82
C ALA A 46 18.93 -5.61 19.42
N HIS A 47 19.29 -6.02 18.19
CA HIS A 47 20.65 -5.95 17.68
C HIS A 47 21.22 -4.55 17.76
N VAL A 48 20.40 -3.53 17.46
CA VAL A 48 20.84 -2.13 17.50
C VAL A 48 21.18 -1.71 18.94
N GLY A 49 20.41 -2.16 19.93
CA GLY A 49 20.71 -1.95 21.34
C GLY A 49 22.08 -2.53 21.72
N VAL A 50 22.39 -3.74 21.25
CA VAL A 50 23.68 -4.38 21.45
C VAL A 50 24.81 -3.61 20.75
N LEU A 51 24.59 -3.20 19.48
CA LEU A 51 25.58 -2.43 18.74
C LEU A 51 25.88 -1.08 19.41
N LYS A 52 24.91 -0.43 20.07
CA LYS A 52 25.15 0.80 20.84
C LYS A 52 26.19 0.58 21.97
N VAL A 53 26.14 -0.57 22.63
CA VAL A 53 27.14 -0.93 23.64
C VAL A 53 28.51 -1.23 22.99
N ILE A 54 28.52 -2.00 21.90
CA ILE A 54 29.74 -2.29 21.12
C ILE A 54 30.40 -0.97 20.64
N ASP A 55 29.60 -0.04 20.12
CA ASP A 55 30.06 1.28 19.67
C ASP A 55 30.61 2.12 20.82
N SER A 56 29.92 2.16 21.96
CA SER A 56 30.35 2.94 23.14
C SER A 56 31.65 2.47 23.74
N LEU A 57 31.88 1.16 23.66
CA LEU A 57 33.12 0.53 24.15
C LEU A 57 34.23 0.53 23.09
N GLY A 58 33.93 0.90 21.85
CA GLY A 58 34.88 0.90 20.75
C GLY A 58 35.39 -0.50 20.37
N VAL A 59 34.62 -1.56 20.58
CA VAL A 59 35.04 -2.94 20.26
C VAL A 59 35.26 -3.06 18.75
N LYS A 60 36.42 -3.60 18.37
CA LYS A 60 36.74 -3.88 16.97
C LYS A 60 36.06 -5.16 16.53
N ILE A 61 35.31 -5.08 15.42
CA ILE A 61 34.71 -6.24 14.76
C ILE A 61 35.42 -6.45 13.42
N ASP A 62 35.88 -7.68 13.17
CA ASP A 62 36.66 -8.04 11.98
C ASP A 62 35.80 -8.72 10.89
N TYR A 63 34.65 -9.33 11.26
CA TYR A 63 33.72 -9.96 10.32
C TYR A 63 32.30 -9.99 10.89
N ILE A 64 31.31 -9.82 10.05
CA ILE A 64 29.88 -9.88 10.45
C ILE A 64 29.16 -10.95 9.64
N SER A 65 28.35 -11.76 10.32
CA SER A 65 27.37 -12.66 9.70
C SER A 65 25.96 -12.33 10.17
N GLY A 66 24.97 -12.43 9.28
CA GLY A 66 23.59 -12.14 9.64
C GLY A 66 22.58 -12.96 8.90
N THR A 67 21.42 -13.17 9.53
CA THR A 67 20.24 -13.78 8.91
C THR A 67 19.04 -12.83 9.06
N SER A 68 18.23 -12.67 8.01
CA SER A 68 16.97 -11.90 8.07
C SER A 68 17.19 -10.46 8.58
N MET A 69 16.52 -10.03 9.64
CA MET A 69 16.75 -8.71 10.27
C MET A 69 18.19 -8.55 10.73
N GLY A 70 18.85 -9.64 11.17
CA GLY A 70 20.27 -9.63 11.49
C GLY A 70 21.15 -9.35 10.28
N ALA A 71 20.75 -9.77 9.07
CA ALA A 71 21.44 -9.43 7.83
C ALA A 71 21.23 -7.94 7.47
N ILE A 72 20.03 -7.38 7.70
CA ILE A 72 19.77 -5.95 7.48
C ILE A 72 20.62 -5.10 8.42
N VAL A 73 20.55 -5.34 9.72
CA VAL A 73 21.30 -4.58 10.73
C VAL A 73 22.80 -4.77 10.56
N GLY A 74 23.25 -6.01 10.37
CA GLY A 74 24.65 -6.36 10.17
C GLY A 74 25.23 -5.77 8.88
N GLY A 75 24.46 -5.81 7.79
CA GLY A 75 24.83 -5.19 6.50
C GLY A 75 24.97 -3.67 6.59
N LEU A 76 24.04 -2.99 7.28
CA LEU A 76 24.16 -1.55 7.55
C LEU A 76 25.42 -1.23 8.34
N TYR A 77 25.66 -1.95 9.43
CA TYR A 77 26.84 -1.76 10.25
C TYR A 77 28.14 -2.05 9.49
N ALA A 78 28.15 -3.12 8.67
CA ALA A 78 29.26 -3.44 7.78
C ALA A 78 29.51 -2.37 6.70
N SER A 79 28.47 -1.69 6.25
CA SER A 79 28.53 -0.58 5.28
C SER A 79 28.97 0.75 5.91
N GLY A 80 29.23 0.78 7.24
CA GLY A 80 29.76 1.92 7.95
C GLY A 80 28.75 2.78 8.71
N TYR A 81 27.47 2.37 8.79
CA TYR A 81 26.52 3.04 9.67
C TYR A 81 26.84 2.77 11.13
N SER A 82 26.82 3.80 11.97
CA SER A 82 26.87 3.66 13.41
C SER A 82 25.57 3.09 13.97
N ALA A 83 25.62 2.50 15.17
CA ALA A 83 24.42 2.05 15.86
C ALA A 83 23.37 3.16 16.04
N LYS A 84 23.79 4.41 16.23
CA LYS A 84 22.90 5.58 16.36
C LYS A 84 22.17 5.90 15.04
N GLU A 85 22.86 5.80 13.92
CA GLU A 85 22.25 6.01 12.60
C GLU A 85 21.27 4.89 12.26
N ILE A 86 21.62 3.63 12.58
CA ILE A 86 20.71 2.49 12.39
C ILE A 86 19.47 2.63 13.30
N GLU A 87 19.63 3.07 14.55
CA GLU A 87 18.51 3.37 15.44
C GLU A 87 17.56 4.40 14.82
N LYS A 88 18.10 5.48 14.24
CA LYS A 88 17.32 6.51 13.57
C LYS A 88 16.54 5.93 12.39
N ILE A 89 17.19 5.17 11.53
CA ILE A 89 16.56 4.48 10.38
C ILE A 89 15.40 3.62 10.86
N ILE A 90 15.60 2.77 11.88
CA ILE A 90 14.54 1.90 12.42
C ILE A 90 13.38 2.72 12.97
N LYS A 91 13.63 3.79 13.71
CA LYS A 91 12.58 4.63 14.29
C LYS A 91 11.73 5.33 13.22
N GLU A 92 12.36 5.81 12.17
CA GLU A 92 11.71 6.56 11.08
C GLU A 92 10.98 5.65 10.06
N THR A 93 11.39 4.38 9.91
CA THR A 93 10.80 3.45 8.94
C THR A 93 9.45 2.89 9.43
N ASP A 94 8.38 3.00 8.66
CA ASP A 94 7.10 2.28 8.90
C ASP A 94 7.17 0.88 8.27
N PHE A 95 7.61 -0.11 9.05
CA PHE A 95 7.74 -1.50 8.58
C PHE A 95 6.39 -2.14 8.21
N TYR A 96 5.28 -1.68 8.79
CA TYR A 96 3.95 -2.16 8.39
C TYR A 96 3.61 -1.69 6.97
N GLU A 97 3.94 -0.45 6.63
CA GLU A 97 3.74 0.08 5.28
C GLU A 97 4.64 -0.64 4.26
N ILE A 98 5.90 -0.89 4.61
CA ILE A 98 6.86 -1.63 3.77
C ILE A 98 6.34 -3.06 3.50
N LEU A 99 5.89 -3.76 4.55
CA LEU A 99 5.38 -5.12 4.43
C LEU A 99 4.05 -5.18 3.67
N ALA A 100 3.14 -4.22 3.90
CA ALA A 100 1.89 -4.12 3.17
C ALA A 100 2.11 -3.93 1.66
N ASN A 101 3.26 -3.37 1.27
CA ASN A 101 3.64 -3.13 -0.12
C ASN A 101 2.56 -2.39 -0.93
N GLU A 102 1.78 -1.54 -0.23
CA GLU A 102 0.71 -0.77 -0.85
C GLU A 102 1.28 0.24 -1.83
N LYS A 103 0.68 0.33 -3.02
CA LYS A 103 1.03 1.32 -4.03
C LYS A 103 0.51 2.68 -3.61
N ASP A 104 1.32 3.73 -3.79
CA ASP A 104 0.83 5.08 -3.56
C ASP A 104 -0.31 5.38 -4.56
N ARG A 105 -1.51 5.62 -4.03
CA ARG A 105 -2.70 5.81 -4.87
C ARG A 105 -2.55 6.95 -5.89
N LYS A 106 -1.71 7.96 -5.58
CA LYS A 106 -1.46 9.06 -6.52
C LYS A 106 -0.68 8.61 -7.77
N GLU A 107 0.16 7.55 -7.66
CA GLU A 107 0.96 7.00 -8.76
C GLU A 107 0.20 5.93 -9.55
N ILE A 108 -0.93 5.42 -9.04
CA ILE A 108 -1.79 4.47 -9.77
C ILE A 108 -2.34 5.17 -11.02
N PRO A 109 -2.25 4.56 -12.22
CA PRO A 109 -2.85 5.10 -13.43
C PRO A 109 -4.32 5.44 -13.24
N PHE A 110 -4.78 6.54 -13.85
CA PHE A 110 -6.14 7.06 -13.65
C PHE A 110 -7.22 5.97 -13.84
N PHE A 111 -7.06 5.12 -14.84
CA PHE A 111 -7.99 4.06 -15.15
C PHE A 111 -8.05 2.96 -14.08
N ASP A 112 -6.91 2.66 -13.45
CA ASP A 112 -6.78 1.59 -12.44
C ASP A 112 -7.23 2.03 -11.04
N LYS A 113 -7.45 3.32 -10.80
CA LYS A 113 -7.90 3.84 -9.49
C LYS A 113 -9.25 3.30 -9.05
N ASN A 114 -10.08 2.86 -9.97
CA ASN A 114 -11.35 2.20 -9.66
C ASN A 114 -11.19 0.76 -9.11
N ASN A 115 -9.98 0.21 -9.13
CA ASN A 115 -9.70 -1.10 -8.54
C ASN A 115 -9.73 -1.10 -7.00
N ASP A 116 -9.73 0.05 -6.34
CA ASP A 116 -9.85 0.20 -4.87
C ASP A 116 -11.10 -0.46 -4.29
N LYS A 117 -12.11 -0.75 -5.11
CA LYS A 117 -13.39 -1.36 -4.70
C LYS A 117 -13.36 -2.88 -4.52
N TYR A 118 -12.31 -3.55 -4.97
CA TYR A 118 -12.22 -5.00 -4.89
C TYR A 118 -11.46 -5.44 -3.65
N LEU A 119 -12.05 -6.39 -2.92
CA LEU A 119 -11.47 -7.03 -1.73
C LEU A 119 -10.55 -8.20 -2.07
N LEU A 120 -10.92 -8.94 -3.12
CA LEU A 120 -10.18 -10.09 -3.61
C LEU A 120 -9.88 -9.91 -5.10
N ASN A 121 -8.69 -10.31 -5.49
CA ASN A 121 -8.24 -10.32 -6.87
C ASN A 121 -7.55 -11.65 -7.15
N ILE A 122 -8.21 -12.49 -7.94
CA ILE A 122 -7.79 -13.87 -8.23
C ILE A 122 -7.32 -13.95 -9.68
N PRO A 123 -6.00 -13.99 -9.92
CA PRO A 123 -5.48 -14.15 -11.27
C PRO A 123 -5.66 -15.59 -11.78
N PHE A 124 -5.93 -15.71 -13.07
CA PHE A 124 -5.91 -16.97 -13.79
C PHE A 124 -4.61 -17.10 -14.57
N GLU A 125 -3.78 -18.04 -14.15
CA GLU A 125 -2.48 -18.30 -14.76
C GLU A 125 -2.28 -19.79 -14.97
N LYS A 126 -1.68 -20.18 -16.10
CA LYS A 126 -1.34 -21.58 -16.43
C LYS A 126 -2.53 -22.55 -16.28
N GLY A 127 -3.73 -22.12 -16.72
CA GLY A 127 -4.92 -22.96 -16.76
C GLY A 127 -5.66 -23.10 -15.42
N LYS A 128 -5.30 -22.32 -14.37
CA LYS A 128 -5.97 -22.38 -13.06
C LYS A 128 -6.09 -21.01 -12.39
N PHE A 129 -7.07 -20.88 -11.52
CA PHE A 129 -7.21 -19.73 -10.63
C PHE A 129 -6.25 -19.86 -9.44
N ASN A 130 -5.42 -18.84 -9.25
CA ASN A 130 -4.51 -18.74 -8.10
C ASN A 130 -5.21 -18.00 -6.96
N VAL A 131 -6.05 -18.73 -6.21
CA VAL A 131 -6.87 -18.16 -5.11
C VAL A 131 -5.99 -17.67 -3.96
N LEU A 132 -4.92 -18.41 -3.65
CA LEU A 132 -3.99 -18.04 -2.59
C LEU A 132 -2.75 -17.38 -3.21
N PRO A 133 -2.41 -16.16 -2.82
CA PRO A 133 -1.15 -15.54 -3.21
C PRO A 133 0.03 -16.32 -2.61
N LYS A 134 1.18 -16.28 -3.26
CA LYS A 134 2.41 -16.90 -2.74
C LYS A 134 2.86 -16.27 -1.43
N ALA A 135 2.62 -14.98 -1.26
CA ALA A 135 2.90 -14.21 -0.05
C ALA A 135 2.00 -12.96 0.02
N ILE A 136 1.93 -12.34 1.20
CA ILE A 136 1.19 -11.11 1.43
C ILE A 136 1.80 -9.96 0.62
N SER A 137 3.14 -9.88 0.57
CA SER A 137 3.91 -8.82 -0.08
C SER A 137 4.69 -9.34 -1.28
N GLN A 138 4.66 -8.60 -2.40
CA GLN A 138 5.57 -8.83 -3.52
C GLN A 138 7.01 -8.38 -3.21
N GLY A 139 7.21 -7.54 -2.19
CA GLY A 139 8.50 -7.07 -1.72
C GLY A 139 9.06 -5.85 -2.45
N GLN A 140 8.32 -5.17 -3.34
CA GLN A 140 8.83 -4.01 -4.08
C GLN A 140 9.28 -2.87 -3.16
N LYS A 141 8.47 -2.51 -2.14
CA LYS A 141 8.85 -1.46 -1.18
C LYS A 141 10.01 -1.88 -0.28
N ASN A 142 10.12 -3.18 0.03
CA ASN A 142 11.26 -3.71 0.76
C ASN A 142 12.55 -3.57 -0.08
N LEU A 143 12.49 -3.92 -1.37
CA LEU A 143 13.61 -3.72 -2.29
C LEU A 143 14.03 -2.25 -2.40
N PHE A 144 13.08 -1.32 -2.54
CA PHE A 144 13.38 0.12 -2.57
C PHE A 144 14.08 0.58 -1.30
N LEU A 145 13.57 0.19 -0.13
CA LEU A 145 14.20 0.51 1.14
C LEU A 145 15.64 0.00 1.21
N LEU A 146 15.87 -1.27 0.85
CA LEU A 146 17.21 -1.85 0.87
C LEU A 146 18.15 -1.19 -0.16
N LYS A 147 17.70 -0.95 -1.38
CA LYS A 147 18.49 -0.23 -2.39
C LYS A 147 18.85 1.19 -1.94
N ASP A 148 17.96 1.86 -1.25
CA ASP A 148 18.18 3.21 -0.72
C ASP A 148 19.20 3.19 0.43
N LEU A 149 19.05 2.26 1.38
CA LEU A 149 19.91 2.10 2.53
C LEU A 149 21.33 1.67 2.16
N PHE A 150 21.50 0.82 1.14
CA PHE A 150 22.78 0.31 0.67
C PHE A 150 23.33 1.04 -0.55
N ASN A 151 22.75 2.19 -0.91
CA ASN A 151 23.19 2.98 -2.07
C ASN A 151 24.67 3.37 -2.01
N ASN A 152 25.17 3.72 -0.82
CA ASN A 152 26.57 4.10 -0.58
C ASN A 152 27.59 3.00 -0.93
N VAL A 153 27.17 1.75 -0.99
CA VAL A 153 27.98 0.57 -1.31
C VAL A 153 27.45 -0.23 -2.52
N SER A 154 26.57 0.36 -3.31
CA SER A 154 25.94 -0.31 -4.46
C SER A 154 26.93 -0.83 -5.50
N ASN A 155 28.12 -0.23 -5.58
CA ASN A 155 29.23 -0.65 -6.46
C ASN A 155 30.12 -1.73 -5.83
N VAL A 156 29.91 -2.10 -4.55
CA VAL A 156 30.72 -3.12 -3.84
C VAL A 156 30.08 -4.48 -4.06
N THR A 157 30.59 -5.25 -5.00
CA THR A 157 30.10 -6.59 -5.33
C THR A 157 30.77 -7.73 -4.56
N ASP A 158 31.87 -7.47 -3.87
CA ASP A 158 32.57 -8.39 -2.96
C ASP A 158 32.42 -7.86 -1.54
N PHE A 159 31.63 -8.54 -0.71
CA PHE A 159 31.28 -8.06 0.64
C PHE A 159 32.46 -8.09 1.61
N SER A 160 33.57 -8.74 1.26
CA SER A 160 34.83 -8.64 2.00
C SER A 160 35.48 -7.25 1.92
N LYS A 161 35.04 -6.43 0.94
CA LYS A 161 35.52 -5.06 0.71
C LYS A 161 34.65 -3.98 1.36
N LEU A 162 33.59 -4.35 2.08
CA LEU A 162 32.85 -3.43 2.95
C LEU A 162 33.76 -2.94 4.07
N ASN A 163 33.37 -1.90 4.80
CA ASN A 163 34.14 -1.40 5.95
C ASN A 163 34.45 -2.50 6.96
N ILE A 164 33.51 -3.40 7.16
CA ILE A 164 33.71 -4.66 7.89
C ILE A 164 33.25 -5.77 6.92
N PRO A 165 34.11 -6.79 6.69
CA PRO A 165 33.71 -7.97 5.91
C PRO A 165 32.38 -8.54 6.37
N PHE A 166 31.52 -8.92 5.43
CA PHE A 166 30.15 -9.30 5.70
C PHE A 166 29.71 -10.54 4.91
N MET A 167 28.80 -11.31 5.51
CA MET A 167 28.05 -12.36 4.84
C MET A 167 26.63 -12.42 5.37
N CYS A 168 25.68 -12.81 4.52
CA CYS A 168 24.32 -13.11 4.94
C CYS A 168 23.86 -14.47 4.47
N VAL A 169 22.92 -15.05 5.22
CA VAL A 169 22.42 -16.40 4.99
C VAL A 169 21.02 -16.34 4.41
N ALA A 170 20.78 -17.12 3.36
CA ALA A 170 19.46 -17.41 2.82
C ALA A 170 19.27 -18.91 2.64
N THR A 171 18.06 -19.34 2.38
CA THR A 171 17.71 -20.74 2.10
C THR A 171 17.32 -20.87 0.64
N ASN A 172 17.96 -21.76 -0.12
CA ASN A 172 17.53 -22.09 -1.46
C ASN A 172 16.21 -22.87 -1.39
N LEU A 173 15.13 -22.32 -1.96
CA LEU A 173 13.80 -22.88 -1.87
C LEU A 173 13.63 -24.18 -2.65
N GLU A 174 14.45 -24.43 -3.68
CA GLU A 174 14.31 -25.57 -4.58
C GLU A 174 14.86 -26.86 -3.95
N ASN A 175 15.85 -26.73 -3.07
CA ASN A 175 16.55 -27.89 -2.52
C ASN A 175 16.73 -27.85 -0.97
N GLY A 176 16.25 -26.80 -0.31
CA GLY A 176 16.35 -26.61 1.15
C GLY A 176 17.77 -26.38 1.67
N LYS A 177 18.76 -26.13 0.80
CA LYS A 177 20.15 -25.94 1.22
C LYS A 177 20.41 -24.51 1.64
N VAL A 178 21.34 -24.37 2.60
CA VAL A 178 21.90 -23.09 3.02
C VAL A 178 22.62 -22.42 1.84
N LYS A 179 22.40 -21.12 1.69
CA LYS A 179 23.18 -20.26 0.81
C LYS A 179 23.80 -19.13 1.63
N ILE A 180 25.12 -19.05 1.61
CA ILE A 180 25.86 -17.91 2.15
C ILE A 180 26.19 -16.98 1.01
N PHE A 181 25.73 -15.72 1.11
CA PHE A 181 26.08 -14.66 0.17
C PHE A 181 27.24 -13.83 0.73
N GLU A 182 28.33 -13.78 -0.03
CA GLU A 182 29.53 -12.99 0.26
C GLU A 182 29.87 -12.08 -0.94
N LYS A 183 29.13 -12.25 -2.04
CA LYS A 183 29.33 -11.51 -3.29
C LYS A 183 28.00 -11.31 -4.00
N GLY A 184 27.96 -10.33 -4.88
CA GLY A 184 26.80 -9.96 -5.69
C GLY A 184 26.24 -8.61 -5.32
N ASP A 185 24.95 -8.39 -5.57
CA ASP A 185 24.24 -7.20 -5.11
C ASP A 185 23.87 -7.37 -3.63
N LEU A 186 24.34 -6.46 -2.79
CA LEU A 186 24.14 -6.55 -1.34
C LEU A 186 22.67 -6.42 -0.95
N ALA A 187 21.94 -5.47 -1.56
CA ALA A 187 20.52 -5.26 -1.27
C ALA A 187 19.68 -6.49 -1.64
N ASN A 188 19.92 -7.08 -2.81
CA ASN A 188 19.24 -8.31 -3.25
C ASN A 188 19.60 -9.52 -2.38
N SER A 189 20.85 -9.66 -1.97
CA SER A 189 21.29 -10.73 -1.08
C SER A 189 20.64 -10.65 0.28
N ILE A 190 20.54 -9.45 0.85
CA ILE A 190 19.84 -9.19 2.12
C ILE A 190 18.33 -9.36 1.96
N MET A 191 17.76 -8.96 0.83
CA MET A 191 16.35 -9.20 0.53
C MET A 191 16.04 -10.70 0.50
N ALA A 192 16.91 -11.51 -0.13
CA ALA A 192 16.77 -12.97 -0.14
C ALA A 192 16.89 -13.56 1.27
N SER A 193 17.84 -13.06 2.08
CA SER A 193 18.01 -13.45 3.48
C SER A 193 16.80 -13.12 4.37
N SER A 194 16.00 -12.12 4.00
CA SER A 194 14.85 -11.62 4.77
C SER A 194 13.49 -11.91 4.13
N ALA A 195 13.44 -12.73 3.08
CA ALA A 195 12.20 -13.13 2.41
C ALA A 195 11.45 -14.20 3.21
N TYR A 196 10.81 -13.78 4.33
CA TYR A 196 10.10 -14.68 5.23
C TYR A 196 8.90 -15.33 4.53
N PRO A 197 8.78 -16.67 4.56
CA PRO A 197 7.71 -17.39 3.89
C PRO A 197 6.32 -16.87 4.23
N SER A 198 5.45 -16.81 3.26
CA SER A 198 4.07 -16.27 3.33
C SER A 198 3.96 -14.76 3.60
N LEU A 199 4.99 -14.08 4.07
CA LEU A 199 5.00 -12.62 4.23
C LEU A 199 5.58 -11.91 3.01
N ILE A 200 6.70 -12.37 2.50
CA ILE A 200 7.39 -11.79 1.33
C ILE A 200 7.61 -12.89 0.30
N ASN A 201 7.42 -12.57 -0.97
CA ASN A 201 7.66 -13.51 -2.07
C ASN A 201 9.12 -13.97 -2.08
N PRO A 202 9.37 -15.25 -2.46
CA PRO A 202 10.73 -15.73 -2.70
C PRO A 202 11.48 -14.86 -3.69
N VAL A 203 12.74 -14.58 -3.42
CA VAL A 203 13.60 -13.72 -4.22
C VAL A 203 14.35 -14.56 -5.23
N LYS A 204 14.28 -14.17 -6.50
CA LYS A 204 15.06 -14.80 -7.57
C LYS A 204 16.42 -14.13 -7.68
N ILE A 205 17.52 -14.88 -7.51
CA ILE A 205 18.89 -14.43 -7.79
C ILE A 205 19.51 -15.43 -8.78
N ASN A 206 19.92 -14.94 -9.92
CA ASN A 206 20.27 -15.77 -11.08
C ASN A 206 19.07 -16.68 -11.42
N ASP A 207 19.25 -17.99 -11.49
CA ASP A 207 18.15 -18.91 -11.80
C ASP A 207 17.59 -19.65 -10.59
N SER A 208 17.99 -19.29 -9.36
CA SER A 208 17.52 -19.93 -8.13
C SER A 208 16.60 -19.03 -7.31
N LEU A 209 15.65 -19.65 -6.60
CA LEU A 209 14.74 -18.99 -5.68
C LEU A 209 15.26 -19.12 -4.24
N TYR A 210 15.22 -18.00 -3.52
CA TYR A 210 15.66 -17.92 -2.12
C TYR A 210 14.58 -17.39 -1.22
N ILE A 211 14.57 -17.91 0.00
CA ILE A 211 13.74 -17.48 1.12
C ILE A 211 14.62 -17.20 2.33
N ASP A 212 14.00 -16.69 3.40
CA ASP A 212 14.68 -16.34 4.65
C ASP A 212 15.63 -17.44 5.14
N GLY A 213 16.82 -17.03 5.54
CA GLY A 213 17.85 -17.93 6.03
C GLY A 213 17.47 -18.63 7.33
N ALA A 214 16.50 -18.14 8.08
CA ALA A 214 16.01 -18.77 9.32
C ALA A 214 15.46 -20.20 9.09
N MET A 215 15.09 -20.54 7.84
CA MET A 215 14.63 -21.89 7.49
C MET A 215 15.77 -22.92 7.56
N THR A 216 17.03 -22.49 7.50
CA THR A 216 18.20 -23.36 7.57
C THR A 216 19.16 -22.96 8.71
N VAL A 217 19.68 -21.75 8.72
CA VAL A 217 20.60 -21.25 9.73
C VAL A 217 20.19 -19.85 10.19
N ASN A 218 19.48 -19.81 11.31
CA ASN A 218 18.99 -18.54 11.88
C ASN A 218 20.06 -17.72 12.62
N PHE A 219 21.06 -18.38 13.16
CA PHE A 219 22.11 -17.77 14.00
C PHE A 219 23.51 -18.17 13.50
N PRO A 220 24.05 -17.47 12.47
CA PRO A 220 25.17 -17.95 11.68
C PRO A 220 26.54 -17.71 12.35
N SER A 221 26.81 -18.34 13.49
CA SER A 221 28.09 -18.24 14.22
C SER A 221 29.17 -19.18 13.68
N LYS A 222 28.79 -20.40 13.27
CA LYS A 222 29.75 -21.38 12.73
C LYS A 222 30.48 -20.85 11.49
N PRO A 223 29.86 -20.20 10.50
CA PRO A 223 30.56 -19.64 9.34
C PRO A 223 31.64 -18.62 9.73
N LEU A 224 31.50 -17.87 10.83
CA LEU A 224 32.51 -16.95 11.30
C LEU A 224 33.76 -17.72 11.84
N LYS A 225 33.55 -18.82 12.55
CA LYS A 225 34.66 -19.67 13.00
C LYS A 225 35.42 -20.28 11.81
N GLU A 226 34.67 -20.71 10.77
CA GLU A 226 35.25 -21.21 9.52
C GLU A 226 36.05 -20.14 8.75
N LYS A 227 35.72 -18.84 8.95
CA LYS A 227 36.49 -17.69 8.44
C LYS A 227 37.67 -17.32 9.32
N GLY A 228 37.95 -18.10 10.37
CA GLY A 228 39.12 -17.90 11.25
C GLY A 228 38.93 -16.81 12.30
N MET A 229 37.68 -16.54 12.72
CA MET A 229 37.43 -15.63 13.85
C MET A 229 37.79 -16.38 15.18
N ASP A 230 38.66 -15.78 15.97
CA ASP A 230 39.11 -16.35 17.25
C ASP A 230 38.00 -16.29 18.30
N ILE A 231 37.27 -15.17 18.33
CA ILE A 231 36.13 -14.92 19.24
C ILE A 231 34.90 -14.55 18.42
N VAL A 232 33.80 -15.21 18.71
CA VAL A 232 32.48 -14.90 18.09
C VAL A 232 31.55 -14.35 19.15
N ILE A 233 31.18 -13.08 19.00
CA ILE A 233 30.07 -12.45 19.73
C ILE A 233 28.78 -12.76 18.94
N GLY A 234 27.80 -13.40 19.57
CA GLY A 234 26.53 -13.73 18.96
C GLY A 234 25.37 -13.03 19.66
N VAL A 235 24.51 -12.39 18.91
CA VAL A 235 23.25 -11.83 19.41
C VAL A 235 22.11 -12.77 19.01
N ASP A 236 21.65 -13.54 19.99
CA ASP A 236 20.64 -14.59 19.83
C ASP A 236 19.26 -14.07 20.23
N LEU A 237 18.29 -14.19 19.32
CA LEU A 237 16.90 -13.75 19.51
C LEU A 237 15.92 -14.91 19.64
N THR A 238 16.42 -16.13 19.78
CA THR A 238 15.60 -17.33 19.85
C THR A 238 14.78 -17.34 21.14
N LEU A 239 13.48 -17.61 21.00
CA LEU A 239 12.58 -17.77 22.14
C LEU A 239 12.34 -19.26 22.42
N PRO A 240 11.93 -19.63 23.64
CA PRO A 240 11.34 -20.93 23.90
C PRO A 240 10.12 -21.17 22.99
N LEU A 241 9.83 -22.43 22.71
CA LEU A 241 8.62 -22.78 21.95
C LEU A 241 7.38 -22.26 22.67
N ALA A 242 6.43 -21.74 21.89
CA ALA A 242 5.18 -21.22 22.38
C ALA A 242 4.31 -22.37 22.96
N ASN A 243 3.55 -22.09 24.01
CA ASN A 243 2.57 -23.04 24.52
C ASN A 243 1.30 -23.03 23.65
N LYS A 244 0.40 -24.01 23.88
CA LYS A 244 -0.83 -24.19 23.08
C LYS A 244 -1.73 -22.94 23.04
N ASP A 245 -1.78 -22.17 24.13
CA ASP A 245 -2.66 -21.00 24.26
C ASP A 245 -2.10 -19.78 23.50
N GLU A 246 -0.80 -19.77 23.24
CA GLU A 246 -0.11 -18.74 22.45
C GLU A 246 -0.26 -18.98 20.93
N LEU A 247 -0.55 -20.21 20.49
CA LEU A 247 -0.69 -20.61 19.08
C LEU A 247 -2.07 -20.30 18.49
N ASN A 248 -2.48 -19.04 18.57
CA ASN A 248 -3.83 -18.57 18.24
C ASN A 248 -3.95 -17.91 16.86
N SER A 249 -2.96 -18.03 15.99
CA SER A 249 -2.99 -17.51 14.62
C SER A 249 -2.10 -18.33 13.68
N ALA A 250 -2.42 -18.31 12.38
CA ALA A 250 -1.63 -19.00 11.35
C ALA A 250 -0.15 -18.56 11.34
N ILE A 251 0.12 -17.27 11.58
CA ILE A 251 1.50 -16.75 11.64
C ILE A 251 2.23 -17.35 12.85
N LYS A 252 1.62 -17.41 14.02
CA LYS A 252 2.25 -18.00 15.22
C LYS A 252 2.48 -19.50 15.07
N ILE A 253 1.59 -20.20 14.39
CA ILE A 253 1.78 -21.64 14.09
C ILE A 253 2.96 -21.81 13.12
N LEU A 254 3.05 -20.98 12.10
CA LEU A 254 4.19 -20.99 11.17
C LEU A 254 5.51 -20.65 11.87
N ASP A 255 5.54 -19.60 12.71
CA ASP A 255 6.69 -19.27 13.55
C ASP A 255 7.13 -20.47 14.40
N GLN A 256 6.19 -21.16 15.05
CA GLN A 256 6.48 -22.35 15.86
C GLN A 256 7.11 -23.49 15.05
N VAL A 257 6.60 -23.77 13.86
CA VAL A 257 7.16 -24.81 12.98
C VAL A 257 8.59 -24.49 12.58
N ILE A 258 8.84 -23.21 12.30
CA ILE A 258 10.18 -22.72 11.96
C ILE A 258 11.11 -22.77 13.19
N ASP A 259 10.60 -22.42 14.37
CA ASP A 259 11.33 -22.46 15.62
C ASP A 259 11.82 -23.88 16.00
N PHE A 260 11.14 -24.97 15.57
CA PHE A 260 11.65 -26.32 15.72
C PHE A 260 12.99 -26.51 15.00
N THR A 261 13.10 -26.03 13.76
CA THR A 261 14.34 -26.11 12.98
C THR A 261 15.42 -25.22 13.59
N ILE A 262 15.04 -23.98 13.96
CA ILE A 262 15.96 -23.00 14.58
C ILE A 262 16.58 -23.57 15.87
N GLN A 263 15.77 -24.15 16.77
CA GLN A 263 16.29 -24.69 18.05
C GLN A 263 17.23 -25.88 17.85
N ASN A 264 16.98 -26.73 16.85
CA ASN A 264 17.88 -27.84 16.54
C ASN A 264 19.21 -27.35 15.96
N GLU A 265 19.17 -26.44 14.99
CA GLU A 265 20.36 -25.91 14.32
C GLU A 265 21.19 -25.04 15.27
N ASN A 266 20.56 -24.28 16.15
CA ASN A 266 21.23 -23.42 17.11
C ASN A 266 22.14 -24.21 18.07
N LYS A 267 21.90 -25.49 18.32
CA LYS A 267 22.81 -26.34 19.11
C LYS A 267 24.22 -26.35 18.51
N THR A 268 24.30 -26.39 17.18
CA THR A 268 25.58 -26.32 16.44
C THR A 268 26.17 -24.91 16.50
N GLN A 269 25.32 -23.89 16.35
CA GLN A 269 25.77 -22.51 16.33
C GLN A 269 26.27 -22.04 17.69
N TYR A 270 25.64 -22.46 18.79
CA TYR A 270 26.07 -22.13 20.16
C TYR A 270 27.46 -22.68 20.49
N LYS A 271 27.86 -23.85 19.97
CA LYS A 271 29.20 -24.39 20.13
C LYS A 271 30.28 -23.47 19.51
N ASN A 272 29.90 -22.70 18.52
CA ASN A 272 30.75 -21.79 17.78
C ASN A 272 30.63 -20.32 18.24
N THR A 273 29.91 -20.07 19.34
CA THR A 273 29.72 -18.74 19.93
C THR A 273 30.44 -18.65 21.25
N ASP A 274 31.30 -17.66 21.42
CA ASP A 274 32.10 -17.50 22.66
C ASP A 274 31.41 -16.57 23.66
N ILE A 275 30.76 -15.49 23.16
CA ILE A 275 30.00 -14.55 23.97
C ILE A 275 28.59 -14.49 23.38
N ARG A 276 27.58 -15.07 24.06
CA ARG A 276 26.20 -15.10 23.62
C ARG A 276 25.36 -14.08 24.38
N ILE A 277 24.99 -13.01 23.73
CA ILE A 277 24.08 -11.96 24.22
C ILE A 277 22.66 -12.35 23.84
N HIS A 278 21.80 -12.63 24.82
CA HIS A 278 20.46 -13.15 24.63
C HIS A 278 19.41 -12.28 25.32
N PRO A 279 18.89 -11.23 24.65
CA PRO A 279 17.88 -10.35 25.23
C PRO A 279 16.60 -11.11 25.56
N ASN A 280 15.97 -10.78 26.69
CA ASN A 280 14.67 -11.34 27.04
C ASN A 280 13.56 -10.67 26.22
N LEU A 281 13.16 -11.31 25.13
CA LEU A 281 12.14 -10.82 24.19
C LEU A 281 10.79 -11.55 24.36
N LYS A 282 10.55 -12.18 25.50
CA LYS A 282 9.26 -12.82 25.80
C LYS A 282 8.12 -11.79 25.67
N GLY A 283 7.08 -12.16 24.95
CA GLY A 283 5.94 -11.29 24.67
C GLY A 283 6.03 -10.49 23.37
N TYR A 284 7.17 -10.56 22.65
CA TYR A 284 7.33 -9.96 21.32
C TYR A 284 7.43 -11.04 20.24
N SER A 285 6.78 -10.80 19.10
CA SER A 285 6.79 -11.67 17.92
C SER A 285 7.65 -11.08 16.80
N SER A 286 7.84 -11.86 15.73
CA SER A 286 8.47 -11.41 14.50
C SER A 286 7.78 -10.19 13.85
N THR A 287 6.52 -9.94 14.19
CA THR A 287 5.68 -8.85 13.65
C THR A 287 5.45 -7.68 14.62
N SER A 288 6.10 -7.65 15.78
CA SER A 288 5.96 -6.58 16.79
C SER A 288 6.64 -5.26 16.38
N TYR A 289 6.44 -4.81 15.13
CA TYR A 289 7.06 -3.60 14.58
C TYR A 289 6.65 -2.29 15.27
N GLY A 290 5.57 -2.28 16.04
CA GLY A 290 5.13 -1.12 16.82
C GLY A 290 5.94 -0.88 18.11
N ASP A 291 6.68 -1.88 18.60
CA ASP A 291 7.40 -1.83 19.87
C ASP A 291 8.92 -1.56 19.71
N LYS A 292 9.31 -0.85 18.66
CA LYS A 292 10.71 -0.59 18.26
C LYS A 292 11.61 -0.19 19.43
N GLU A 293 11.20 0.85 20.17
CA GLU A 293 12.01 1.41 21.26
C GLU A 293 12.17 0.44 22.44
N LYS A 294 11.10 -0.28 22.79
CA LYS A 294 11.13 -1.26 23.87
C LYS A 294 12.08 -2.41 23.54
N ILE A 295 11.96 -2.97 22.32
CA ILE A 295 12.79 -4.08 21.86
C ILE A 295 14.26 -3.66 21.78
N LEU A 296 14.55 -2.48 21.22
CA LEU A 296 15.90 -1.92 21.15
C LEU A 296 16.49 -1.77 22.54
N ASN A 297 15.71 -1.23 23.51
CA ASN A 297 16.17 -1.03 24.87
C ASN A 297 16.47 -2.36 25.59
N LEU A 298 15.69 -3.42 25.35
CA LEU A 298 15.96 -4.75 25.89
C LEU A 298 17.31 -5.29 25.41
N GLY A 299 17.67 -5.08 24.13
CA GLY A 299 18.99 -5.41 23.60
C GLY A 299 20.11 -4.61 24.27
N TYR A 300 19.91 -3.32 24.50
CA TYR A 300 20.86 -2.44 25.15
C TYR A 300 21.10 -2.86 26.60
N GLU A 301 20.05 -3.08 27.39
CA GLU A 301 20.17 -3.49 28.80
C GLU A 301 20.78 -4.88 28.94
N GLU A 302 20.48 -5.81 28.03
CA GLU A 302 21.16 -7.12 28.04
C GLU A 302 22.63 -6.99 27.76
N ALA A 303 23.03 -6.23 26.72
CA ALA A 303 24.45 -6.07 26.36
C ALA A 303 25.29 -5.42 27.46
N LYS A 304 24.70 -4.56 28.28
CA LYS A 304 25.38 -3.93 29.43
C LYS A 304 25.92 -4.96 30.42
N LYS A 305 25.29 -6.13 30.55
CA LYS A 305 25.77 -7.21 31.45
C LYS A 305 27.10 -7.82 31.01
N TYR A 306 27.52 -7.55 29.76
CA TYR A 306 28.73 -8.08 29.15
C TYR A 306 29.86 -7.03 29.05
N ILE A 307 29.70 -5.83 29.63
CA ILE A 307 30.67 -4.73 29.51
C ILE A 307 32.08 -5.18 29.95
N ASP A 308 32.20 -5.91 31.05
CA ASP A 308 33.49 -6.33 31.59
C ASP A 308 34.29 -7.23 30.65
N ILE A 309 33.61 -8.14 29.95
CA ILE A 309 34.26 -9.00 28.97
C ILE A 309 34.51 -8.29 27.66
N LEU A 310 33.53 -7.46 27.18
CA LEU A 310 33.67 -6.68 25.95
C LEU A 310 34.79 -5.63 26.06
N ASN A 311 35.07 -5.08 27.24
CA ASN A 311 36.15 -4.16 27.47
C ASN A 311 37.53 -4.78 27.31
N LYS A 312 37.65 -6.11 27.47
CA LYS A 312 38.91 -6.85 27.30
C LYS A 312 39.24 -7.15 25.84
N LEU A 313 38.27 -6.93 24.91
CA LEU A 313 38.45 -7.18 23.48
C LEU A 313 39.22 -6.04 22.83
N PRO A 314 39.87 -6.29 21.67
CA PRO A 314 40.53 -5.27 20.88
C PRO A 314 39.65 -4.08 20.60
N LYS A 315 40.24 -2.88 20.62
CA LYS A 315 39.54 -1.64 20.32
C LYS A 315 39.87 -1.18 18.91
N ARG A 316 38.89 -0.54 18.26
CA ARG A 316 39.11 0.12 16.98
C ARG A 316 39.67 1.52 17.17
N ASP A 317 40.46 1.98 16.19
CA ASP A 317 41.09 3.30 16.24
C ASP A 317 40.09 4.43 16.00
N SER A 318 38.97 4.15 15.30
CA SER A 318 37.91 5.15 15.00
C SER A 318 36.56 4.49 14.85
N LEU A 319 35.49 5.27 15.01
CA LEU A 319 34.13 4.83 14.64
C LEU A 319 34.06 4.47 13.16
N PRO A 320 33.23 3.48 12.75
CA PRO A 320 32.97 3.22 11.36
C PRO A 320 32.55 4.54 10.67
N LYS A 321 33.16 4.82 9.54
CA LYS A 321 32.73 5.94 8.71
C LYS A 321 31.95 5.34 7.56
N ILE A 322 30.77 5.88 7.27
CA ILE A 322 30.05 5.55 6.07
C ILE A 322 31.03 5.74 4.90
N MET A 323 31.23 4.72 4.07
CA MET A 323 32.23 4.71 2.98
C MET A 323 32.06 5.86 1.99
N SER A 324 30.86 6.34 1.84
CA SER A 324 30.47 7.66 1.34
C SER A 324 29.15 7.98 2.04
N LYS A 325 28.89 9.23 2.43
CA LYS A 325 27.55 9.57 2.94
C LYS A 325 26.53 9.10 1.92
N PRO A 326 25.42 8.45 2.32
CA PRO A 326 24.35 8.18 1.39
C PRO A 326 23.99 9.51 0.76
N VAL A 327 24.30 9.67 -0.50
CA VAL A 327 24.17 10.96 -1.14
C VAL A 327 22.74 11.02 -1.66
N TYR A 328 21.78 11.30 -0.77
CA TYR A 328 20.42 11.72 -1.12
C TYR A 328 20.40 12.91 -2.09
N ALA A 329 21.55 13.55 -2.29
CA ALA A 329 21.76 14.71 -3.14
C ALA A 329 22.51 14.41 -4.43
N ASN A 330 23.00 13.20 -4.68
CA ASN A 330 23.70 12.90 -5.92
C ASN A 330 22.72 12.82 -7.09
N VAL A 331 22.96 13.68 -8.05
CA VAL A 331 22.27 13.67 -9.32
C VAL A 331 23.04 12.77 -10.27
N TYR A 332 22.39 11.73 -10.76
CA TYR A 332 22.93 10.80 -11.73
C TYR A 332 22.47 11.21 -13.14
N LYS A 333 23.39 11.32 -14.06
CA LYS A 333 23.03 11.45 -15.47
C LYS A 333 22.66 10.07 -15.99
N VAL A 334 21.41 9.87 -16.40
CA VAL A 334 20.96 8.63 -17.06
C VAL A 334 21.11 8.85 -18.56
N ASP A 335 22.09 8.17 -19.18
CA ASP A 335 22.39 8.28 -20.61
C ASP A 335 21.67 7.22 -21.47
N SER A 336 21.28 6.10 -20.86
CA SER A 336 20.54 5.03 -21.53
C SER A 336 19.74 4.17 -20.55
N LEU A 337 18.73 3.47 -21.08
CA LEU A 337 17.92 2.49 -20.38
C LEU A 337 18.18 1.11 -20.98
N VAL A 338 18.37 0.11 -20.15
CA VAL A 338 18.48 -1.29 -20.54
C VAL A 338 17.42 -2.09 -19.82
N LEU A 339 16.59 -2.81 -20.56
CA LEU A 339 15.54 -3.67 -20.02
C LEU A 339 15.99 -5.13 -20.09
N VAL A 340 15.89 -5.83 -18.97
CA VAL A 340 16.16 -7.25 -18.87
C VAL A 340 14.85 -7.96 -18.55
N ASN A 341 14.60 -9.09 -19.21
CA ASN A 341 13.37 -9.90 -19.08
C ASN A 341 12.07 -9.17 -19.51
N SER A 342 12.16 -8.12 -20.32
CA SER A 342 11.00 -7.45 -20.91
C SER A 342 10.57 -8.20 -22.19
N ARG A 343 9.44 -8.90 -22.10
CA ARG A 343 8.90 -9.72 -23.20
C ARG A 343 7.60 -9.17 -23.76
N ILE A 344 6.80 -8.52 -22.88
CA ILE A 344 5.46 -8.02 -23.19
C ILE A 344 5.53 -6.53 -23.56
N PHE A 345 6.29 -5.75 -22.79
CA PHE A 345 6.33 -4.30 -22.91
C PHE A 345 7.67 -3.82 -23.46
N ASN A 346 7.62 -2.96 -24.47
CA ASN A 346 8.82 -2.40 -25.10
C ASN A 346 9.38 -1.21 -24.31
N GLU A 347 10.56 -0.76 -24.69
CA GLU A 347 11.26 0.37 -24.05
C GLU A 347 10.45 1.67 -24.09
N SER A 348 9.75 1.93 -25.20
CA SER A 348 8.90 3.14 -25.32
C SER A 348 7.79 3.17 -24.31
N TYR A 349 7.13 2.02 -24.04
CA TYR A 349 6.12 1.89 -23.00
C TYR A 349 6.71 2.16 -21.62
N VAL A 350 7.84 1.52 -21.30
CA VAL A 350 8.50 1.68 -19.99
C VAL A 350 8.92 3.13 -19.76
N LYS A 351 9.59 3.76 -20.74
CA LYS A 351 9.96 5.18 -20.69
C LYS A 351 8.74 6.09 -20.49
N GLY A 352 7.67 5.83 -21.23
CA GLY A 352 6.43 6.59 -21.15
C GLY A 352 5.79 6.52 -19.77
N LYS A 353 5.64 5.31 -19.21
CA LYS A 353 5.04 5.11 -17.87
C LYS A 353 5.91 5.65 -16.75
N MET A 354 7.23 5.59 -16.87
CA MET A 354 8.18 6.21 -15.94
C MET A 354 8.24 7.73 -16.10
N ASN A 355 7.76 8.30 -17.20
CA ASN A 355 8.01 9.67 -17.61
C ASN A 355 9.51 9.99 -17.69
N LEU A 356 10.30 9.00 -18.15
CA LEU A 356 11.76 9.08 -18.24
C LEU A 356 12.18 9.67 -19.58
N LYS A 357 12.81 10.82 -19.55
CA LYS A 357 13.52 11.40 -20.71
C LYS A 357 14.98 10.98 -20.64
N ILE A 358 15.57 10.62 -21.77
CA ILE A 358 16.98 10.25 -21.88
C ILE A 358 17.63 11.12 -22.95
N PRO A 359 18.79 11.75 -22.67
CA PRO A 359 19.48 11.80 -21.38
C PRO A 359 18.79 12.72 -20.36
N SER A 360 18.92 12.40 -19.07
CA SER A 360 18.38 13.24 -17.99
C SER A 360 19.17 13.12 -16.68
N LEU A 361 19.09 14.13 -15.85
CA LEU A 361 19.67 14.14 -14.51
C LEU A 361 18.59 13.68 -13.51
N GLN A 362 18.89 12.64 -12.73
CA GLN A 362 17.97 12.04 -11.79
C GLN A 362 18.61 11.84 -10.42
N THR A 363 17.83 12.00 -9.36
CA THR A 363 18.23 11.57 -8.02
C THR A 363 17.80 10.11 -7.79
N TYR A 364 18.36 9.41 -6.79
CA TYR A 364 17.90 8.08 -6.41
C TYR A 364 16.40 8.08 -6.06
N ALA A 365 15.97 9.05 -5.26
CA ALA A 365 14.54 9.23 -4.94
C ALA A 365 13.69 9.44 -6.19
N GLY A 366 14.20 10.20 -7.18
CA GLY A 366 13.54 10.39 -8.47
C GLY A 366 13.42 9.09 -9.26
N ILE A 367 14.48 8.26 -9.28
CA ILE A 367 14.45 6.94 -9.92
C ILE A 367 13.45 6.03 -9.23
N ASN A 368 13.46 5.96 -7.90
CA ASN A 368 12.49 5.18 -7.14
C ASN A 368 11.04 5.62 -7.44
N GLN A 369 10.78 6.92 -7.51
CA GLN A 369 9.46 7.43 -7.86
C GLN A 369 9.04 7.06 -9.30
N MET A 370 9.97 7.10 -10.26
CA MET A 370 9.70 6.67 -11.63
C MET A 370 9.39 5.17 -11.71
N ILE A 371 10.13 4.35 -10.97
CA ILE A 371 9.90 2.91 -10.89
C ILE A 371 8.58 2.61 -10.16
N ASP A 372 8.22 3.37 -9.13
CA ASP A 372 6.93 3.26 -8.45
C ASP A 372 5.75 3.50 -9.41
N LYS A 373 5.85 4.47 -10.31
CA LYS A 373 4.85 4.69 -11.37
C LYS A 373 4.72 3.49 -12.31
N LEU A 374 5.85 2.93 -12.73
CA LEU A 374 5.86 1.74 -13.57
C LEU A 374 5.27 0.53 -12.83
N TYR A 375 5.63 0.34 -11.58
CA TYR A 375 5.10 -0.72 -10.72
C TYR A 375 3.59 -0.55 -10.45
N ALA A 376 3.13 0.71 -10.31
CA ALA A 376 1.72 1.04 -10.08
C ALA A 376 0.81 0.66 -11.26
N THR A 377 1.36 0.40 -12.46
CA THR A 377 0.58 -0.08 -13.64
C THR A 377 0.01 -1.49 -13.47
N ASN A 378 0.37 -2.23 -12.41
CA ASN A 378 -0.01 -3.64 -12.21
C ASN A 378 0.41 -4.59 -13.34
N ASN A 379 1.40 -4.20 -14.14
CA ASN A 379 1.97 -5.03 -15.21
C ASN A 379 3.25 -5.75 -14.78
N TYR A 380 3.75 -5.48 -13.58
CA TYR A 380 4.97 -6.03 -13.03
C TYR A 380 4.74 -6.56 -11.62
N LYS A 381 5.30 -7.73 -11.32
CA LYS A 381 5.32 -8.33 -9.98
C LYS A 381 6.46 -7.75 -9.13
N LEU A 382 7.62 -7.55 -9.78
CA LEU A 382 8.80 -6.93 -9.17
C LEU A 382 9.59 -6.19 -10.27
N ILE A 383 10.19 -5.07 -9.89
CA ILE A 383 11.12 -4.29 -10.72
C ILE A 383 12.38 -4.08 -9.92
N ASN A 384 13.44 -4.79 -10.30
CA ASN A 384 14.78 -4.54 -9.75
C ASN A 384 15.52 -3.56 -10.66
N TYR A 385 16.45 -2.78 -10.11
CA TYR A 385 17.22 -1.83 -10.90
C TYR A 385 18.65 -1.69 -10.41
N ASP A 386 19.52 -1.35 -11.34
CA ASP A 386 20.91 -1.03 -11.08
C ASP A 386 21.32 0.21 -11.89
N LEU A 387 22.17 1.04 -11.28
CA LEU A 387 22.88 2.12 -11.96
C LEU A 387 24.27 1.63 -12.29
N MET A 388 24.56 1.48 -13.59
CA MET A 388 25.81 0.95 -14.09
C MET A 388 26.55 2.00 -14.90
N GLN A 389 27.88 1.94 -14.89
CA GLN A 389 28.71 2.71 -15.81
C GLN A 389 29.37 1.78 -16.82
N HIS A 390 29.18 2.04 -18.10
CA HIS A 390 29.80 1.29 -19.18
C HIS A 390 30.25 2.23 -20.27
N GLN A 391 31.52 2.16 -20.66
CA GLN A 391 32.15 3.01 -21.70
C GLN A 391 31.85 4.51 -21.50
N GLY A 392 31.95 5.00 -20.26
CA GLY A 392 31.71 6.40 -19.92
C GLY A 392 30.24 6.84 -19.93
N LYS A 393 29.28 5.95 -20.20
CA LYS A 393 27.84 6.21 -20.12
C LYS A 393 27.24 5.61 -18.86
N ASN A 394 26.34 6.34 -18.23
CA ASN A 394 25.57 5.83 -17.10
C ASN A 394 24.28 5.18 -17.60
N ILE A 395 24.10 3.93 -17.25
CA ILE A 395 23.01 3.09 -17.70
C ILE A 395 22.07 2.81 -16.52
N LEU A 396 20.80 3.12 -16.69
CA LEU A 396 19.76 2.60 -15.81
C LEU A 396 19.33 1.21 -16.35
N LYS A 397 19.72 0.16 -15.67
CA LYS A 397 19.30 -1.21 -15.97
C LYS A 397 18.07 -1.55 -15.15
N LEU A 398 16.98 -1.97 -15.77
CA LEU A 398 15.79 -2.51 -15.11
C LEU A 398 15.69 -4.01 -15.40
N GLU A 399 15.59 -4.78 -14.35
CA GLU A 399 15.25 -6.21 -14.43
C GLU A 399 13.78 -6.38 -14.04
N LEU A 400 12.96 -6.80 -15.01
CA LEU A 400 11.52 -6.76 -14.95
C LEU A 400 10.94 -8.17 -14.71
N GLU A 401 10.17 -8.35 -13.65
CA GLU A 401 9.31 -9.52 -13.49
C GLU A 401 7.89 -9.13 -13.93
N GLU A 402 7.59 -9.40 -15.21
CA GLU A 402 6.30 -9.05 -15.79
C GLU A 402 5.14 -9.90 -15.22
N ASP A 403 3.97 -9.26 -15.02
CA ASP A 403 2.74 -9.96 -14.66
C ASP A 403 2.09 -10.58 -15.90
N ASN A 404 2.15 -11.88 -16.02
CA ASN A 404 1.61 -12.63 -17.16
C ASN A 404 0.08 -12.87 -17.03
N ALA A 405 -0.55 -12.57 -15.89
CA ALA A 405 -1.98 -12.75 -15.72
C ALA A 405 -2.75 -11.85 -16.68
N ARG A 406 -3.52 -12.48 -17.58
CA ARG A 406 -4.42 -11.76 -18.49
C ARG A 406 -5.84 -11.69 -17.95
N PHE A 407 -6.29 -12.75 -17.32
CA PHE A 407 -7.64 -12.87 -16.78
C PHE A 407 -7.61 -12.78 -15.26
N LEU A 408 -8.46 -11.92 -14.72
CA LEU A 408 -8.59 -11.66 -13.29
C LEU A 408 -10.07 -11.76 -12.90
N LEU A 409 -10.36 -12.54 -11.88
CA LEU A 409 -11.66 -12.57 -11.22
C LEU A 409 -11.56 -11.81 -9.91
N LYS A 410 -12.41 -10.81 -9.71
CA LYS A 410 -12.34 -9.93 -8.54
C LYS A 410 -13.68 -9.89 -7.83
N PHE A 411 -13.64 -9.68 -6.53
CA PHE A 411 -14.82 -9.63 -5.67
C PHE A 411 -14.82 -8.41 -4.79
N GLY A 412 -16.00 -7.83 -4.56
CA GLY A 412 -16.24 -6.75 -3.62
C GLY A 412 -17.52 -6.99 -2.84
N LEU A 413 -17.62 -6.40 -1.66
CA LEU A 413 -18.81 -6.43 -0.81
C LEU A 413 -19.10 -5.01 -0.33
N HIS A 414 -20.38 -4.64 -0.39
CA HIS A 414 -20.84 -3.32 0.05
C HIS A 414 -22.22 -3.41 0.69
N TYR A 415 -22.46 -2.53 1.65
CA TYR A 415 -23.77 -2.25 2.20
C TYR A 415 -23.92 -0.76 2.46
N ASP A 416 -25.04 -0.20 2.04
CA ASP A 416 -25.52 1.10 2.48
C ASP A 416 -27.07 1.12 2.55
N GLU A 417 -27.64 2.19 3.11
CA GLU A 417 -29.08 2.30 3.25
C GLU A 417 -29.84 2.49 1.93
N VAL A 418 -29.14 2.97 0.90
CA VAL A 418 -29.74 3.24 -0.43
C VAL A 418 -29.75 1.99 -1.28
N PHE A 419 -28.60 1.31 -1.43
CA PHE A 419 -28.42 0.17 -2.33
C PHE A 419 -28.52 -1.19 -1.65
N LYS A 420 -28.55 -1.20 -0.28
CA LYS A 420 -28.56 -2.42 0.54
C LYS A 420 -27.31 -3.27 0.29
N THR A 421 -27.37 -4.55 0.60
CA THR A 421 -26.22 -5.45 0.39
C THR A 421 -25.98 -5.69 -1.10
N GLY A 422 -24.77 -5.44 -1.55
CA GLY A 422 -24.31 -5.74 -2.91
C GLY A 422 -23.08 -6.62 -2.89
N LEU A 423 -23.10 -7.70 -3.65
CA LEU A 423 -21.94 -8.51 -4.00
C LEU A 423 -21.48 -8.09 -5.40
N LEU A 424 -20.26 -7.58 -5.49
CA LEU A 424 -19.61 -7.26 -6.76
C LEU A 424 -18.78 -8.45 -7.22
N ILE A 425 -19.05 -8.89 -8.42
CA ILE A 425 -18.26 -9.88 -9.16
C ILE A 425 -17.70 -9.17 -10.39
N ASN A 426 -16.40 -9.18 -10.55
CA ASN A 426 -15.74 -8.56 -11.70
C ASN A 426 -14.91 -9.57 -12.47
N THR A 427 -15.01 -9.48 -13.77
CA THR A 427 -14.10 -10.13 -14.72
C THR A 427 -13.28 -9.07 -15.42
N THR A 428 -11.97 -9.13 -15.31
CA THR A 428 -11.04 -8.23 -16.02
C THR A 428 -10.15 -9.04 -16.94
N ILE A 429 -10.05 -8.61 -18.21
CA ILE A 429 -9.13 -9.18 -19.20
C ILE A 429 -8.16 -8.08 -19.61
N LYS A 430 -6.89 -8.24 -19.26
CA LYS A 430 -5.82 -7.36 -19.71
C LYS A 430 -5.36 -7.76 -21.10
N ARG A 431 -4.94 -6.79 -21.90
CA ARG A 431 -4.38 -7.03 -23.25
C ARG A 431 -5.38 -7.78 -24.17
N PHE A 432 -6.65 -7.36 -24.12
CA PHE A 432 -7.71 -7.87 -24.97
C PHE A 432 -7.70 -7.11 -26.30
N LEU A 433 -7.37 -7.78 -27.41
CA LEU A 433 -7.14 -7.26 -28.76
C LEU A 433 -5.88 -6.40 -28.90
N PHE A 434 -5.58 -5.47 -28.00
CA PHE A 434 -4.40 -4.60 -28.01
C PHE A 434 -3.57 -4.78 -26.75
N GLN A 435 -2.24 -4.61 -26.82
CA GLN A 435 -1.34 -4.81 -25.66
C GLN A 435 -1.60 -3.84 -24.49
N ASN A 436 -2.08 -2.64 -24.80
CA ASN A 436 -2.39 -1.58 -23.84
C ASN A 436 -3.88 -1.46 -23.52
N SER A 437 -4.66 -2.53 -23.71
CA SER A 437 -6.11 -2.52 -23.49
C SER A 437 -6.50 -3.30 -22.25
N ILE A 438 -7.63 -2.88 -21.66
CA ILE A 438 -8.29 -3.54 -20.54
C ILE A 438 -9.78 -3.64 -20.87
N LEU A 439 -10.33 -4.84 -20.73
CA LEU A 439 -11.76 -5.10 -20.71
C LEU A 439 -12.16 -5.47 -19.29
N SER A 440 -13.17 -4.83 -18.76
CA SER A 440 -13.68 -5.06 -17.39
C SER A 440 -15.20 -5.13 -17.40
N LEU A 441 -15.75 -6.15 -16.75
CA LEU A 441 -17.18 -6.31 -16.53
C LEU A 441 -17.44 -6.48 -15.04
N ASP A 442 -18.16 -5.53 -14.45
CA ASP A 442 -18.70 -5.62 -13.10
C ASP A 442 -20.15 -6.08 -13.15
N ALA A 443 -20.50 -7.09 -12.39
CA ALA A 443 -21.87 -7.48 -12.09
C ALA A 443 -22.11 -7.32 -10.58
N ILE A 444 -23.06 -6.47 -10.21
CA ILE A 444 -23.45 -6.23 -8.83
C ILE A 444 -24.80 -6.89 -8.60
N VAL A 445 -24.77 -7.91 -7.75
CA VAL A 445 -25.96 -8.70 -7.40
C VAL A 445 -26.29 -8.52 -5.92
N GLY A 446 -27.57 -8.66 -5.57
CA GLY A 446 -28.09 -8.45 -4.22
C GLY A 446 -28.86 -7.15 -4.08
N GLY A 447 -29.65 -7.05 -3.00
CA GLY A 447 -30.59 -5.96 -2.78
C GLY A 447 -31.66 -5.89 -3.90
N ASN A 448 -32.39 -4.77 -3.93
CA ASN A 448 -33.42 -4.53 -4.94
C ASN A 448 -32.91 -3.70 -6.15
N ARG A 449 -31.59 -3.59 -6.30
CA ARG A 449 -30.97 -2.65 -7.26
C ARG A 449 -29.78 -3.28 -7.98
N PRO A 450 -30.01 -4.35 -8.79
CA PRO A 450 -28.96 -4.95 -9.59
C PRO A 450 -28.45 -3.95 -10.62
N ARG A 451 -27.14 -4.00 -10.86
CA ARG A 451 -26.47 -3.13 -11.83
C ARG A 451 -25.24 -3.79 -12.41
N TYR A 452 -24.84 -3.36 -13.60
CA TYR A 452 -23.59 -3.76 -14.22
C TYR A 452 -22.84 -2.57 -14.78
N TYR A 453 -21.51 -2.74 -14.93
CA TYR A 453 -20.65 -1.82 -15.63
C TYR A 453 -19.70 -2.61 -16.53
N PHE A 454 -19.78 -2.36 -17.81
CA PHE A 454 -18.84 -2.86 -18.80
C PHE A 454 -17.94 -1.72 -19.24
N ASN A 455 -16.66 -1.97 -19.34
CA ASN A 455 -15.69 -0.99 -19.80
C ASN A 455 -14.59 -1.66 -20.61
N TYR A 456 -14.41 -1.23 -21.84
CA TYR A 456 -13.27 -1.54 -22.67
C TYR A 456 -12.52 -0.27 -22.97
N PHE A 457 -11.21 -0.23 -22.69
CA PHE A 457 -10.40 0.96 -22.92
C PHE A 457 -9.02 0.58 -23.45
N VAL A 458 -8.58 1.31 -24.49
CA VAL A 458 -7.22 1.24 -25.05
C VAL A 458 -6.46 2.47 -24.59
N ASP A 459 -5.51 2.29 -23.68
CA ASP A 459 -4.71 3.38 -23.09
C ASP A 459 -3.52 3.73 -23.99
N ASN A 460 -3.62 4.80 -24.74
CA ASN A 460 -2.53 5.35 -25.54
C ASN A 460 -1.73 6.45 -24.80
N GLY A 461 -1.94 6.58 -23.49
CA GLY A 461 -1.28 7.59 -22.66
C GLY A 461 -1.69 9.02 -23.05
N TYR A 462 -0.73 9.82 -23.50
CA TYR A 462 -0.97 11.19 -23.92
C TYR A 462 -1.78 11.29 -25.23
N PHE A 463 -1.62 10.33 -26.15
CA PHE A 463 -2.42 10.28 -27.37
C PHE A 463 -3.84 9.78 -27.07
N PRO A 464 -4.84 10.21 -27.86
CA PRO A 464 -6.20 9.76 -27.63
C PRO A 464 -6.32 8.22 -27.67
N GLY A 465 -6.81 7.66 -26.58
CA GLY A 465 -7.22 6.27 -26.49
C GLY A 465 -8.70 6.15 -26.81
N PHE A 466 -9.13 4.96 -27.16
CA PHE A 466 -10.50 4.64 -27.49
C PHE A 466 -11.17 3.86 -26.36
N GLY A 467 -12.41 4.22 -26.02
CA GLY A 467 -13.19 3.55 -25.00
C GLY A 467 -14.61 3.21 -25.42
N ILE A 468 -15.09 2.07 -24.93
CA ILE A 468 -16.49 1.66 -24.96
C ILE A 468 -16.94 1.44 -23.52
N TYR A 469 -18.02 2.07 -23.12
CA TYR A 469 -18.61 1.90 -21.81
C TYR A 469 -20.06 1.53 -21.93
N SER A 470 -20.53 0.60 -21.09
CA SER A 470 -21.94 0.28 -20.94
C SER A 470 -22.27 0.09 -19.48
N SER A 471 -23.37 0.63 -19.04
CA SER A 471 -23.91 0.41 -17.70
C SER A 471 -25.40 0.23 -17.73
N GLY A 472 -25.90 -0.58 -16.81
CA GLY A 472 -27.33 -0.74 -16.62
C GLY A 472 -27.65 -0.87 -15.15
N MET A 473 -28.76 -0.28 -14.73
CA MET A 473 -29.25 -0.39 -13.37
C MET A 473 -30.76 -0.34 -13.30
N SER A 474 -31.29 -0.93 -12.23
CA SER A 474 -32.69 -0.80 -11.83
C SER A 474 -32.75 -0.11 -10.49
N LEU A 475 -33.49 1.00 -10.42
CA LEU A 475 -33.70 1.78 -9.20
C LEU A 475 -35.16 1.71 -8.79
N GLN A 476 -35.39 1.43 -7.50
CA GLN A 476 -36.70 1.56 -6.88
C GLN A 476 -36.73 2.89 -6.12
N LEU A 477 -37.67 3.75 -6.42
CA LEU A 477 -37.92 5.02 -5.74
C LEU A 477 -39.01 4.81 -4.70
N ASN A 478 -38.78 5.34 -3.49
CA ASN A 478 -39.69 5.26 -2.38
C ASN A 478 -40.02 6.67 -1.86
N ASP A 479 -41.24 6.85 -1.33
CA ASP A 479 -41.64 8.07 -0.61
C ASP A 479 -40.95 8.18 0.78
N ASP A 480 -41.21 9.27 1.49
CA ASP A 480 -40.69 9.51 2.84
C ASP A 480 -41.16 8.44 3.86
N ASN A 481 -42.25 7.72 3.58
CA ASN A 481 -42.80 6.62 4.38
C ASN A 481 -42.25 5.24 3.95
N ARG A 482 -41.30 5.18 3.00
CA ARG A 482 -40.71 4.00 2.41
C ARG A 482 -41.64 3.16 1.52
N ASN A 483 -42.79 3.72 1.08
CA ASN A 483 -43.64 3.06 0.09
C ASN A 483 -43.01 3.21 -1.29
N GLU A 484 -43.09 2.16 -2.09
CA GLU A 484 -42.65 2.21 -3.50
C GLU A 484 -43.51 3.17 -4.29
N ILE A 485 -42.91 4.22 -4.85
CA ILE A 485 -43.58 5.19 -5.75
C ILE A 485 -43.25 4.91 -7.21
N GLY A 486 -42.22 4.13 -7.50
CA GLY A 486 -41.90 3.78 -8.88
C GLY A 486 -40.62 2.99 -9.04
N LYS A 487 -40.42 2.47 -10.23
CA LYS A 487 -39.21 1.79 -10.68
C LYS A 487 -38.64 2.44 -11.90
N TRP A 488 -37.33 2.67 -11.92
CA TRP A 488 -36.60 3.11 -13.08
C TRP A 488 -35.62 2.03 -13.52
N LYS A 489 -35.57 1.77 -14.83
CA LYS A 489 -34.46 1.08 -15.47
C LYS A 489 -33.71 2.09 -16.32
N TRP A 490 -32.41 2.08 -16.21
CA TRP A 490 -31.55 2.97 -16.95
C TRP A 490 -30.40 2.18 -17.56
N PHE A 491 -30.18 2.34 -18.86
CA PHE A 491 -29.04 1.79 -19.58
C PHE A 491 -28.34 2.94 -20.30
N ARG A 492 -27.04 2.96 -20.18
CA ARG A 492 -26.17 3.93 -20.83
C ARG A 492 -25.08 3.20 -21.60
N ASN A 493 -24.94 3.51 -22.90
CA ASN A 493 -23.88 3.01 -23.75
C ASN A 493 -23.08 4.18 -24.28
N GLU A 494 -21.76 4.12 -24.21
CA GLU A 494 -20.89 5.23 -24.61
C GLU A 494 -19.77 4.72 -25.51
N ILE A 495 -19.42 5.54 -26.51
CA ILE A 495 -18.20 5.43 -27.29
C ILE A 495 -17.48 6.75 -27.12
N TYR A 496 -16.22 6.71 -26.71
CA TYR A 496 -15.48 7.91 -26.38
C TYR A 496 -13.98 7.83 -26.77
N LEU A 497 -13.38 8.99 -26.94
CA LEU A 497 -11.95 9.19 -27.02
C LEU A 497 -11.48 9.92 -25.77
N GLN A 498 -10.33 9.50 -25.24
CA GLN A 498 -9.75 10.07 -24.03
C GLN A 498 -8.23 10.13 -24.12
N SER A 499 -7.67 11.27 -23.77
CA SER A 499 -6.24 11.44 -23.53
C SER A 499 -5.96 11.53 -22.04
N ILE A 500 -4.83 10.96 -21.57
CA ILE A 500 -4.41 11.07 -20.18
C ILE A 500 -3.20 12.00 -20.12
N TRP A 501 -3.37 13.12 -19.42
CA TRP A 501 -2.35 14.14 -19.29
C TRP A 501 -1.70 14.08 -17.91
N LYS A 502 -0.36 13.99 -17.88
CA LYS A 502 0.47 13.89 -16.64
C LYS A 502 0.02 12.75 -15.70
N ASP A 503 -0.50 11.63 -16.23
CA ASP A 503 -1.04 10.49 -15.47
C ASP A 503 -2.13 10.86 -14.43
N ARG A 504 -2.68 12.06 -14.49
CA ARG A 504 -3.61 12.61 -13.49
C ARG A 504 -4.92 13.10 -14.06
N TYR A 505 -4.91 13.65 -15.27
CA TYR A 505 -6.09 14.25 -15.88
C TYR A 505 -6.50 13.43 -17.09
N ALA A 506 -7.74 12.98 -17.11
CA ALA A 506 -8.38 12.38 -18.27
C ALA A 506 -9.28 13.42 -18.92
N ILE A 507 -9.00 13.76 -20.17
CA ILE A 507 -9.78 14.73 -20.96
C ILE A 507 -10.28 13.97 -22.17
N GLY A 508 -11.58 14.07 -22.44
CA GLY A 508 -12.18 13.34 -23.54
C GLY A 508 -13.57 13.80 -23.91
N GLY A 509 -14.14 13.10 -24.86
CA GLY A 509 -15.51 13.31 -25.30
C GLY A 509 -15.97 12.14 -26.14
N GLY A 510 -17.27 12.06 -26.32
CA GLY A 510 -17.90 10.94 -27.02
C GLY A 510 -19.38 11.14 -27.26
N MET A 511 -20.02 10.04 -27.58
CA MET A 511 -21.46 9.93 -27.74
C MET A 511 -22.02 8.95 -26.73
N SER A 512 -23.07 9.31 -26.00
CA SER A 512 -23.83 8.39 -25.17
C SER A 512 -25.22 8.13 -25.77
N HIS A 513 -25.65 6.86 -25.73
CA HIS A 513 -26.99 6.42 -25.90
C HIS A 513 -27.56 6.08 -24.52
N ASP A 514 -28.52 6.85 -24.05
CA ASP A 514 -29.23 6.64 -22.80
C ASP A 514 -30.62 6.08 -23.09
N TYR A 515 -30.95 4.91 -22.54
CA TYR A 515 -32.28 4.29 -22.56
C TYR A 515 -32.87 4.29 -21.16
N PHE A 516 -34.11 4.77 -21.05
CA PHE A 516 -34.86 4.80 -19.79
C PHE A 516 -36.20 4.09 -19.96
N GLU A 517 -36.57 3.31 -18.95
CA GLU A 517 -37.89 2.74 -18.73
C GLU A 517 -38.35 3.14 -17.33
N SER A 518 -39.54 3.70 -17.18
CA SER A 518 -40.06 4.05 -15.85
C SER A 518 -41.48 3.52 -15.66
N LYS A 519 -41.77 3.07 -14.44
CA LYS A 519 -43.10 2.73 -13.93
C LYS A 519 -43.31 3.55 -12.67
N ILE A 520 -44.30 4.47 -12.72
CA ILE A 520 -44.65 5.34 -11.60
C ILE A 520 -46.09 5.11 -11.22
N GLY A 521 -46.37 4.63 -9.99
CA GLY A 521 -47.72 4.38 -9.48
C GLY A 521 -48.50 3.29 -10.20
N THR A 522 -49.84 3.31 -10.03
CA THR A 522 -50.76 2.40 -10.71
C THR A 522 -51.00 2.76 -12.18
N ASN A 523 -50.71 3.99 -12.57
CA ASN A 523 -50.76 4.43 -13.96
C ASN A 523 -49.44 4.07 -14.63
N ARG A 524 -49.49 3.07 -15.52
CA ARG A 524 -48.40 2.74 -16.42
C ARG A 524 -48.15 3.91 -17.37
N TYR A 525 -47.26 4.81 -17.01
CA TYR A 525 -46.57 5.58 -18.03
C TYR A 525 -45.43 4.67 -18.54
N ASP A 526 -45.77 3.75 -19.46
CA ASP A 526 -44.77 3.01 -20.25
C ASP A 526 -44.12 4.02 -21.23
N ASN A 527 -43.29 4.87 -20.72
CA ASN A 527 -42.51 5.79 -21.52
C ASN A 527 -41.09 5.23 -21.61
N GLU A 528 -40.87 4.32 -22.56
CA GLU A 528 -39.56 4.01 -23.07
C GLU A 528 -39.03 5.25 -23.80
N LYS A 529 -37.84 5.70 -23.43
CA LYS A 529 -37.19 6.86 -24.04
C LYS A 529 -35.76 6.53 -24.38
N ASN A 530 -35.39 6.89 -25.60
CA ASN A 530 -34.03 6.78 -26.11
C ASN A 530 -33.50 8.19 -26.38
N PHE A 531 -32.28 8.46 -25.90
CA PHE A 531 -31.61 9.74 -26.06
C PHE A 531 -30.19 9.53 -26.58
N ILE A 532 -29.79 10.32 -27.57
CA ILE A 532 -28.40 10.32 -28.06
C ILE A 532 -27.79 11.67 -27.74
N ASN A 533 -26.72 11.61 -26.93
CA ASN A 533 -26.13 12.78 -26.29
C ASN A 533 -24.63 12.85 -26.56
N PRO A 534 -24.12 13.78 -27.36
CA PRO A 534 -22.71 14.10 -27.38
C PRO A 534 -22.30 14.74 -26.05
N TYR A 535 -21.11 14.39 -25.57
CA TYR A 535 -20.60 14.90 -24.32
C TYR A 535 -19.09 15.08 -24.35
N VAL A 536 -18.61 15.96 -23.48
CA VAL A 536 -17.18 16.15 -23.19
C VAL A 536 -16.96 16.06 -21.69
N PHE A 537 -15.75 15.67 -21.26
CA PHE A 537 -15.45 15.54 -19.85
C PHE A 537 -14.00 15.84 -19.52
N ILE A 538 -13.80 16.25 -18.24
CA ILE A 538 -12.50 16.33 -17.60
C ILE A 538 -12.60 15.60 -16.26
N LYS A 539 -11.73 14.62 -16.03
CA LYS A 539 -11.71 13.83 -14.79
C LYS A 539 -10.32 13.82 -14.18
N SER A 540 -10.23 13.83 -12.86
CA SER A 540 -8.98 13.66 -12.13
C SER A 540 -9.24 13.06 -10.76
N ASP A 541 -8.30 12.26 -10.24
CA ASP A 541 -8.32 11.80 -8.86
C ASP A 541 -6.89 11.68 -8.33
N THR A 542 -6.51 12.61 -7.47
CA THR A 542 -5.19 12.66 -6.82
C THR A 542 -5.27 12.38 -5.32
N ARG A 543 -6.44 11.98 -4.80
CA ARG A 543 -6.61 11.68 -3.39
C ARG A 543 -5.71 10.54 -2.96
N ASN A 544 -5.12 10.67 -1.79
CA ASN A 544 -4.27 9.63 -1.19
C ASN A 544 -5.09 8.42 -0.67
N ASP A 545 -6.37 8.60 -0.41
CA ASP A 545 -7.30 7.57 0.03
C ASP A 545 -8.68 7.88 -0.56
N LYS A 546 -9.45 6.87 -0.96
CA LYS A 546 -10.78 7.07 -1.55
C LYS A 546 -11.82 7.43 -0.49
N ASP A 547 -11.76 6.75 0.67
CA ASP A 547 -12.80 6.75 1.70
C ASP A 547 -12.52 7.74 2.84
N PHE A 548 -11.22 7.89 3.22
CA PHE A 548 -10.75 8.77 4.30
C PHE A 548 -9.65 9.70 3.83
N SER A 549 -9.86 10.34 2.67
CA SER A 549 -8.87 11.24 2.08
C SER A 549 -8.42 12.31 3.07
N SER A 550 -7.10 12.48 3.18
CA SER A 550 -6.47 13.55 3.97
C SER A 550 -5.76 14.59 3.12
N ARG A 551 -5.52 14.30 1.83
CA ARG A 551 -4.90 15.23 0.87
C ARG A 551 -5.24 14.85 -0.56
N GLY A 552 -5.17 15.83 -1.44
CA GLY A 552 -5.45 15.66 -2.86
C GLY A 552 -6.86 16.07 -3.23
N PHE A 553 -7.22 15.87 -4.49
CA PHE A 553 -8.53 16.25 -4.99
C PHE A 553 -9.09 15.21 -5.97
N TYR A 554 -10.39 15.20 -6.09
CA TYR A 554 -11.17 14.54 -7.11
C TYR A 554 -11.90 15.59 -7.95
N LEU A 555 -11.94 15.41 -9.25
CA LEU A 555 -12.61 16.28 -10.22
C LEU A 555 -13.34 15.42 -11.23
N ASN A 556 -14.60 15.69 -11.48
CA ASN A 556 -15.36 15.14 -12.58
C ASN A 556 -16.29 16.22 -13.13
N ILE A 557 -15.92 16.78 -14.29
CA ILE A 557 -16.72 17.78 -15.02
C ILE A 557 -17.20 17.13 -16.30
N GLU A 558 -18.48 17.26 -16.59
CA GLU A 558 -19.14 16.77 -17.80
C GLU A 558 -20.01 17.88 -18.38
N GLY A 559 -19.93 18.10 -19.68
CA GLY A 559 -20.90 18.90 -20.45
C GLY A 559 -21.54 18.02 -21.51
N LYS A 560 -22.86 18.05 -21.60
CA LYS A 560 -23.67 17.15 -22.45
C LYS A 560 -24.77 17.92 -23.17
N LEU A 561 -24.89 17.71 -24.47
CA LEU A 561 -26.08 18.12 -25.25
C LEU A 561 -27.07 16.97 -25.20
N LEU A 562 -28.32 17.26 -24.80
CA LEU A 562 -29.36 16.24 -24.65
C LEU A 562 -30.17 16.07 -25.93
N ASP A 563 -30.30 14.82 -26.34
CA ASP A 563 -31.22 14.37 -27.41
C ASP A 563 -31.13 15.14 -28.73
N ILE A 564 -29.89 15.19 -29.29
CA ILE A 564 -29.60 15.99 -30.49
C ILE A 564 -30.41 15.62 -31.74
N PHE A 565 -31.04 14.43 -31.78
CA PHE A 565 -31.84 13.97 -32.90
C PHE A 565 -33.36 14.21 -32.73
N ASN A 566 -33.78 14.76 -31.60
CA ASN A 566 -35.20 15.02 -31.34
C ASN A 566 -35.67 16.31 -32.03
N LYS A 567 -36.30 16.16 -33.19
CA LYS A 567 -36.82 17.29 -33.98
C LYS A 567 -37.97 18.07 -33.32
N LYS A 568 -38.52 17.59 -32.19
CA LYS A 568 -39.57 18.28 -31.42
C LYS A 568 -39.01 19.29 -30.42
N ILE A 569 -37.72 19.28 -30.18
CA ILE A 569 -37.08 20.24 -29.29
C ILE A 569 -36.75 21.49 -30.08
N GLU A 570 -37.45 22.59 -29.84
CA GLU A 570 -37.26 23.88 -30.51
C GLU A 570 -35.88 24.50 -30.19
N LYS A 571 -35.34 24.22 -28.99
CA LYS A 571 -34.00 24.67 -28.55
C LYS A 571 -33.26 23.54 -27.89
N GLN A 572 -32.01 23.29 -28.33
CA GLN A 572 -31.15 22.27 -27.79
C GLN A 572 -30.92 22.48 -26.28
N ILE A 573 -31.10 21.41 -25.50
CA ILE A 573 -30.85 21.41 -24.06
C ILE A 573 -29.36 21.08 -23.81
N PHE A 574 -28.69 21.94 -23.06
CA PHE A 574 -27.32 21.69 -22.60
C PHE A 574 -27.30 21.49 -21.08
N GLN A 575 -26.71 20.40 -20.63
CA GLN A 575 -26.54 20.11 -19.22
C GLN A 575 -25.04 20.03 -18.87
N THR A 576 -24.63 20.68 -17.78
CA THR A 576 -23.28 20.57 -17.25
C THR A 576 -23.31 20.10 -15.81
N LYS A 577 -22.33 19.29 -15.43
CA LYS A 577 -22.12 18.79 -14.07
C LYS A 577 -20.66 18.96 -13.65
N ALA A 578 -20.44 19.36 -12.42
CA ALA A 578 -19.12 19.42 -11.80
C ALA A 578 -19.19 18.78 -10.40
N ASP A 579 -18.43 17.71 -10.17
CA ASP A 579 -18.23 17.09 -8.84
C ASP A 579 -16.77 17.29 -8.45
N ILE A 580 -16.53 18.12 -7.45
CA ILE A 580 -15.19 18.53 -6.99
C ILE A 580 -15.08 18.20 -5.51
N ARG A 581 -14.06 17.45 -5.13
CA ARG A 581 -13.79 17.09 -3.73
C ARG A 581 -12.34 17.36 -3.42
N MET A 582 -12.07 18.15 -2.41
CA MET A 582 -10.72 18.56 -2.01
C MET A 582 -10.46 18.19 -0.56
N SER A 583 -9.25 17.77 -0.27
CA SER A 583 -8.82 17.43 1.10
C SER A 583 -7.56 18.20 1.45
N PHE A 584 -7.63 18.96 2.53
CA PHE A 584 -6.58 19.85 3.02
C PHE A 584 -6.14 19.40 4.41
N PRO A 585 -4.92 18.87 4.59
CA PRO A 585 -4.41 18.53 5.92
C PRO A 585 -4.15 19.82 6.71
N ILE A 586 -4.89 20.04 7.78
CA ILE A 586 -4.65 21.15 8.72
C ILE A 586 -3.54 20.76 9.71
N SER A 587 -3.55 19.49 10.15
CA SER A 587 -2.51 18.92 10.99
C SER A 587 -2.34 17.43 10.69
N SER A 588 -1.42 16.76 11.39
CA SER A 588 -1.26 15.31 11.27
C SER A 588 -2.53 14.50 11.66
N ARG A 589 -3.47 15.11 12.39
CA ARG A 589 -4.72 14.46 12.85
C ARG A 589 -5.99 15.09 12.32
N VAL A 590 -5.92 16.30 11.75
CA VAL A 590 -7.10 17.06 11.33
C VAL A 590 -7.03 17.35 9.85
N THR A 591 -8.10 17.00 9.14
CA THR A 591 -8.27 17.28 7.70
C THR A 591 -9.57 18.04 7.48
N TYR A 592 -9.51 19.14 6.75
CA TYR A 592 -10.70 19.81 6.19
C TYR A 592 -10.95 19.24 4.78
N ARG A 593 -12.21 18.86 4.51
CA ARG A 593 -12.63 18.39 3.19
C ARG A 593 -13.77 19.28 2.68
N LEU A 594 -13.61 19.75 1.45
CA LEU A 594 -14.61 20.53 0.74
C LEU A 594 -15.17 19.67 -0.41
N ASN A 595 -16.48 19.47 -0.42
CA ASN A 595 -17.20 18.71 -1.44
C ASN A 595 -18.17 19.65 -2.15
N LEU A 596 -17.96 19.90 -3.43
CA LEU A 596 -18.79 20.77 -4.24
C LEU A 596 -19.43 19.98 -5.36
N PHE A 597 -20.72 20.13 -5.54
CA PHE A 597 -21.44 19.68 -6.72
C PHE A 597 -22.21 20.84 -7.33
N GLY A 598 -22.08 20.99 -8.65
CA GLY A 598 -22.90 21.90 -9.45
C GLY A 598 -23.49 21.17 -10.64
N GLY A 599 -24.79 21.19 -10.76
CA GLY A 599 -25.54 20.69 -11.91
C GLY A 599 -26.40 21.80 -12.48
N LEU A 600 -26.15 22.20 -13.72
CA LEU A 600 -26.87 23.28 -14.40
C LEU A 600 -27.45 22.76 -15.72
N THR A 601 -28.70 23.07 -15.97
CA THR A 601 -29.40 22.72 -17.20
C THR A 601 -29.90 24.00 -17.92
N PHE A 602 -29.50 24.17 -19.15
CA PHE A 602 -29.88 25.28 -20.02
C PHE A 602 -30.83 24.77 -21.12
N GLY A 603 -32.01 25.27 -21.13
CA GLY A 603 -33.08 24.88 -22.05
C GLY A 603 -34.42 24.83 -21.32
N LYS A 604 -35.48 24.44 -22.08
CA LYS A 604 -36.83 24.23 -21.55
C LYS A 604 -37.27 22.80 -21.81
N ASP A 605 -38.29 22.37 -21.08
CA ASP A 605 -38.91 21.04 -21.25
C ASP A 605 -37.92 19.90 -21.05
N VAL A 606 -37.06 20.04 -20.00
CA VAL A 606 -36.02 19.06 -19.62
C VAL A 606 -36.72 17.73 -19.34
N PRO A 607 -36.33 16.63 -20.02
CA PRO A 607 -36.91 15.33 -19.70
C PRO A 607 -36.58 14.97 -18.23
N TYR A 608 -37.58 14.51 -17.49
CA TYR A 608 -37.43 14.25 -16.05
C TYR A 608 -36.30 13.25 -15.69
N TYR A 609 -35.89 12.41 -16.60
CA TYR A 609 -34.72 11.52 -16.44
C TYR A 609 -33.39 12.29 -16.27
N TYR A 610 -33.34 13.53 -16.73
CA TYR A 610 -32.15 14.40 -16.63
C TYR A 610 -32.26 15.46 -15.54
N HIS A 611 -33.35 15.50 -14.77
CA HIS A 611 -33.41 16.31 -13.56
C HIS A 611 -32.39 15.80 -12.55
N PHE A 612 -31.93 16.66 -11.65
CA PHE A 612 -31.09 16.29 -10.51
C PHE A 612 -31.97 15.83 -9.36
N TYR A 613 -31.54 14.77 -8.67
CA TYR A 613 -32.26 14.13 -7.56
C TYR A 613 -31.37 14.13 -6.33
N PRO A 614 -31.42 15.17 -5.46
CA PRO A 614 -30.67 15.21 -4.22
C PRO A 614 -31.23 14.27 -3.16
N GLY A 615 -30.36 13.79 -2.27
CA GLY A 615 -30.70 13.01 -1.09
C GLY A 615 -29.95 11.68 -0.98
N GLY A 616 -30.01 11.11 0.23
CA GLY A 616 -29.27 9.90 0.59
C GLY A 616 -27.81 10.17 0.92
N ILE A 617 -27.14 9.14 1.43
CA ILE A 617 -25.69 9.14 1.72
C ILE A 617 -25.06 8.06 0.90
N PHE A 618 -24.21 8.43 -0.06
CA PHE A 618 -23.43 7.55 -0.89
C PHE A 618 -22.13 8.24 -1.33
N GLU A 619 -21.10 7.45 -1.54
CA GLU A 619 -19.73 7.96 -1.74
C GLU A 619 -19.50 8.60 -3.10
N GLN A 620 -20.25 8.23 -4.11
CA GLN A 620 -20.09 8.73 -5.48
C GLN A 620 -21.46 9.02 -6.10
N ASN A 621 -21.63 10.21 -6.65
CA ASN A 621 -22.86 10.57 -7.34
C ASN A 621 -23.14 9.61 -8.49
N LEU A 622 -24.40 9.19 -8.62
CA LEU A 622 -24.85 8.18 -9.56
C LEU A 622 -25.71 8.83 -10.64
N GLY A 623 -25.12 9.10 -11.81
CA GLY A 623 -25.80 9.86 -12.84
C GLY A 623 -26.18 11.25 -12.35
N ASN A 624 -27.48 11.52 -12.25
CA ASN A 624 -28.03 12.76 -11.70
C ASN A 624 -28.55 12.63 -10.26
N PHE A 625 -28.36 11.46 -9.62
CA PHE A 625 -28.59 11.30 -8.18
C PHE A 625 -27.40 11.85 -7.41
N VAL A 626 -27.66 12.82 -6.54
CA VAL A 626 -26.63 13.59 -5.84
C VAL A 626 -26.75 13.41 -4.33
N SER A 627 -25.67 12.98 -3.69
CA SER A 627 -25.67 12.77 -2.24
C SER A 627 -25.90 14.08 -1.49
N PHE A 628 -26.94 14.11 -0.62
CA PHE A 628 -27.17 15.18 0.31
C PHE A 628 -27.67 14.61 1.64
N GLN A 629 -26.88 14.77 2.69
CA GLN A 629 -27.17 14.20 4.00
C GLN A 629 -28.39 14.85 4.65
N GLY A 630 -29.19 14.06 5.36
CA GLY A 630 -30.41 14.53 6.02
C GLY A 630 -31.68 14.50 5.16
N TYR A 631 -31.55 14.08 3.89
CA TYR A 631 -32.65 13.82 2.96
C TYR A 631 -32.70 12.35 2.56
N GLN A 632 -33.87 11.81 2.28
CA GLN A 632 -34.03 10.48 1.68
C GLN A 632 -33.50 10.49 0.25
N PHE A 633 -33.11 9.32 -0.25
CA PHE A 633 -32.58 9.16 -1.61
C PHE A 633 -33.60 9.57 -2.68
N GLY A 634 -33.21 10.48 -3.58
CA GLY A 634 -34.07 10.94 -4.68
C GLY A 634 -35.32 11.69 -4.20
N ASN A 635 -35.21 12.47 -3.15
CA ASN A 635 -36.35 13.08 -2.43
C ASN A 635 -37.21 13.99 -3.30
N PHE A 636 -36.63 14.72 -4.24
CA PHE A 636 -37.30 15.56 -5.22
C PHE A 636 -36.47 15.78 -6.49
N ALA A 637 -37.08 16.32 -7.52
CA ALA A 637 -36.43 16.62 -8.79
C ALA A 637 -36.21 18.13 -8.96
N THR A 638 -35.09 18.52 -9.60
CA THR A 638 -34.78 19.91 -9.91
C THR A 638 -33.92 20.01 -11.17
N ASP A 639 -34.07 21.09 -11.95
CA ASP A 639 -33.26 21.32 -13.13
C ASP A 639 -31.87 21.83 -12.84
N ASN A 640 -31.71 22.56 -11.74
CA ASN A 640 -30.46 23.13 -11.32
C ASN A 640 -30.22 22.85 -9.83
N LEU A 641 -29.01 22.41 -9.52
CA LEU A 641 -28.63 22.01 -8.17
C LEU A 641 -27.21 22.44 -7.85
N ILE A 642 -27.01 23.06 -6.71
CA ILE A 642 -25.70 23.29 -6.13
C ILE A 642 -25.67 22.68 -4.73
N VAL A 643 -24.63 21.92 -4.44
CA VAL A 643 -24.36 21.36 -3.11
C VAL A 643 -22.94 21.73 -2.69
N ALA A 644 -22.79 22.23 -1.46
CA ALA A 644 -21.50 22.50 -0.84
C ALA A 644 -21.43 21.78 0.53
N GLY A 645 -20.57 20.78 0.62
CA GLY A 645 -20.32 20.03 1.84
C GLY A 645 -18.98 20.41 2.47
N ASN A 646 -18.99 20.70 3.76
CA ASN A 646 -17.82 21.02 4.56
C ASN A 646 -17.66 19.96 5.65
N ASP A 647 -16.56 19.22 5.58
CA ASP A 647 -16.27 18.13 6.49
C ASP A 647 -15.00 18.44 7.29
N PHE A 648 -15.09 18.26 8.60
CA PHE A 648 -13.94 18.30 9.50
C PHE A 648 -13.66 16.89 10.00
N GLN A 649 -12.63 16.24 9.43
CA GLN A 649 -12.23 14.86 9.74
C GLN A 649 -11.10 14.84 10.77
N PHE A 650 -11.34 14.16 11.89
CA PHE A 650 -10.37 13.94 12.97
C PHE A 650 -9.93 12.49 12.97
N ARG A 651 -8.62 12.25 12.87
CA ARG A 651 -8.01 10.93 13.01
C ARG A 651 -7.62 10.66 14.46
N ILE A 652 -8.40 9.82 15.16
CA ILE A 652 -8.18 9.46 16.58
C ILE A 652 -6.98 8.52 16.70
N LYS A 653 -6.96 7.47 15.87
CA LYS A 653 -5.88 6.49 15.73
C LYS A 653 -5.65 6.19 14.24
N LYS A 654 -4.64 5.38 13.89
CA LYS A 654 -4.26 5.09 12.49
C LYS A 654 -5.47 4.84 11.58
N ASN A 655 -6.47 4.08 12.03
CA ASN A 655 -7.63 3.65 11.23
C ASN A 655 -8.99 4.13 11.76
N TYR A 656 -9.04 5.00 12.77
CA TYR A 656 -10.29 5.48 13.40
C TYR A 656 -10.47 6.97 13.17
N PHE A 657 -11.65 7.36 12.70
CA PHE A 657 -11.98 8.72 12.31
C PHE A 657 -13.31 9.16 12.88
N ILE A 658 -13.42 10.45 13.20
CA ILE A 658 -14.69 11.14 13.46
C ILE A 658 -14.74 12.31 12.48
N THR A 659 -15.87 12.47 11.79
CA THR A 659 -16.08 13.56 10.85
C THR A 659 -17.35 14.32 11.17
N GLY A 660 -17.24 15.62 11.40
CA GLY A 660 -18.38 16.54 11.46
C GLY A 660 -18.70 17.09 10.08
N HIS A 661 -19.98 17.20 9.73
CA HIS A 661 -20.47 17.62 8.42
C HIS A 661 -21.39 18.82 8.54
N ILE A 662 -21.20 19.82 7.65
CA ILE A 662 -22.14 20.91 7.41
C ILE A 662 -22.33 21.04 5.90
N ASN A 663 -23.54 20.82 5.42
CA ASN A 663 -23.83 20.82 4.00
C ASN A 663 -24.88 21.87 3.67
N PHE A 664 -24.70 22.52 2.53
CA PHE A 664 -25.59 23.52 1.97
C PHE A 664 -26.09 23.03 0.62
N MET A 665 -27.35 23.25 0.35
CA MET A 665 -27.97 22.91 -0.94
C MET A 665 -28.76 24.11 -1.43
N ASN A 666 -28.70 24.36 -2.72
CA ASN A 666 -29.55 25.32 -3.41
C ASN A 666 -30.12 24.70 -4.69
N THR A 667 -31.40 24.95 -4.94
CA THR A 667 -32.13 24.61 -6.17
C THR A 667 -32.73 25.88 -6.75
N PHE A 668 -32.69 26.05 -8.05
CA PHE A 668 -33.17 27.25 -8.72
C PHE A 668 -33.52 26.98 -10.18
N ASP A 669 -34.46 27.78 -10.70
CA ASP A 669 -34.92 27.68 -12.10
C ASP A 669 -34.27 28.73 -12.99
N GLU A 670 -33.90 29.89 -12.43
CA GLU A 670 -33.26 31.00 -13.17
C GLU A 670 -31.76 31.10 -12.89
N HIS A 671 -30.94 31.23 -13.95
CA HIS A 671 -29.47 31.31 -13.87
C HIS A 671 -28.98 32.73 -13.52
N LYS A 672 -29.62 33.41 -12.57
CA LYS A 672 -29.18 34.71 -12.04
C LYS A 672 -28.23 34.48 -10.86
N ILE A 673 -27.16 35.30 -10.75
CA ILE A 673 -26.15 35.14 -9.70
C ILE A 673 -26.75 35.15 -8.28
N ASN A 674 -27.71 36.03 -8.02
CA ASN A 674 -28.40 36.10 -6.73
C ASN A 674 -29.23 34.86 -6.41
N HIS A 675 -29.75 34.14 -7.41
CA HIS A 675 -30.42 32.85 -7.21
C HIS A 675 -29.42 31.73 -7.01
N ILE A 676 -28.31 31.72 -7.74
CA ILE A 676 -27.25 30.72 -7.64
C ILE A 676 -26.61 30.71 -6.25
N LEU A 677 -26.35 31.87 -5.68
CA LEU A 677 -25.67 32.04 -4.38
C LEU A 677 -26.63 31.96 -3.17
N LYS A 678 -27.93 31.84 -3.38
CA LYS A 678 -28.89 31.70 -2.30
C LYS A 678 -28.72 30.33 -1.62
N VAL A 679 -28.64 30.33 -0.30
CA VAL A 679 -28.68 29.07 0.48
C VAL A 679 -30.15 28.67 0.68
N GLY A 680 -30.52 27.50 0.16
CA GLY A 680 -31.86 26.94 0.32
C GLY A 680 -31.96 26.07 1.56
N ASP A 681 -31.32 24.91 1.52
CA ASP A 681 -31.34 23.93 2.61
C ASP A 681 -29.98 23.75 3.26
N VAL A 682 -30.02 23.55 4.57
CA VAL A 682 -28.83 23.27 5.37
C VAL A 682 -29.00 21.95 6.11
N SER A 683 -27.96 21.13 6.11
CA SER A 683 -27.92 19.92 6.93
C SER A 683 -26.64 19.80 7.73
N GLY A 684 -26.71 19.15 8.87
CA GLY A 684 -25.56 18.83 9.69
C GLY A 684 -25.54 17.35 10.06
N GLY A 685 -24.35 16.84 10.36
CA GLY A 685 -24.21 15.44 10.73
C GLY A 685 -22.86 15.11 11.34
N ILE A 686 -22.77 13.88 11.85
CA ILE A 686 -21.54 13.32 12.39
C ILE A 686 -21.38 11.89 11.87
N THR A 687 -20.14 11.54 11.50
CA THR A 687 -19.78 10.19 11.06
C THR A 687 -18.66 9.64 11.93
N ALA A 688 -18.88 8.46 12.52
CA ALA A 688 -17.80 7.63 13.07
C ALA A 688 -17.33 6.67 11.96
N GLY A 689 -16.01 6.63 11.72
CA GLY A 689 -15.42 5.87 10.64
C GLY A 689 -14.28 4.96 11.10
N TYR A 690 -14.21 3.76 10.52
CA TYR A 690 -13.11 2.83 10.68
C TYR A 690 -12.65 2.30 9.32
N LYS A 691 -11.35 2.41 9.05
CA LYS A 691 -10.70 1.82 7.87
C LYS A 691 -10.32 0.38 8.18
N SER A 692 -11.13 -0.58 7.73
CA SER A 692 -10.88 -2.00 7.90
C SER A 692 -10.17 -2.61 6.68
N PRO A 693 -9.58 -3.82 6.80
CA PRO A 693 -9.07 -4.56 5.64
C PRO A 693 -10.14 -4.90 4.59
N PHE A 694 -11.42 -4.88 4.99
CA PHE A 694 -12.57 -5.17 4.12
C PHE A 694 -13.26 -3.90 3.60
N GLY A 695 -12.56 -2.76 3.64
CA GLY A 695 -13.07 -1.45 3.27
C GLY A 695 -13.52 -0.61 4.46
N GLN A 696 -14.21 0.46 4.18
CA GLN A 696 -14.70 1.39 5.20
C GLN A 696 -15.86 0.80 6.00
N ILE A 697 -15.93 1.21 7.27
CA ILE A 697 -17.11 1.06 8.12
C ILE A 697 -17.47 2.47 8.60
N LYS A 698 -18.66 2.96 8.26
CA LYS A 698 -19.13 4.28 8.67
C LYS A 698 -20.49 4.20 9.31
N LEU A 699 -20.65 4.87 10.43
CA LEU A 699 -21.91 5.13 11.11
C LEU A 699 -22.17 6.63 11.04
N ASN A 700 -23.22 7.02 10.37
CA ASN A 700 -23.58 8.42 10.18
C ASN A 700 -24.94 8.73 10.82
N TYR A 701 -25.01 9.88 11.46
CA TYR A 701 -26.27 10.52 11.82
C TYR A 701 -26.28 11.93 11.24
N SER A 702 -27.34 12.26 10.51
CA SER A 702 -27.49 13.56 9.88
C SER A 702 -28.92 14.05 9.92
N LYS A 703 -29.09 15.37 9.92
CA LYS A 703 -30.39 16.04 9.94
C LYS A 703 -30.35 17.30 9.09
N ALA A 704 -31.34 17.47 8.25
CA ALA A 704 -31.58 18.74 7.56
C ALA A 704 -32.44 19.65 8.46
N VAL A 705 -32.15 20.96 8.42
CA VAL A 705 -32.82 21.97 9.27
C VAL A 705 -34.31 21.95 9.00
N ASN A 706 -34.72 21.86 7.74
CA ASN A 706 -36.10 21.89 7.29
C ASN A 706 -36.84 20.53 7.37
N LYS A 707 -36.19 19.48 7.92
CA LYS A 707 -36.77 18.15 8.11
C LYS A 707 -36.90 17.82 9.61
N GLY A 708 -38.06 17.30 9.98
CA GLY A 708 -38.36 17.02 11.38
C GLY A 708 -37.52 15.91 12.02
N LYS A 709 -37.14 14.88 11.24
CA LYS A 709 -36.45 13.69 11.73
C LYS A 709 -35.02 13.61 11.15
N GLY A 710 -34.06 13.19 11.98
CA GLY A 710 -32.73 12.85 11.55
C GLY A 710 -32.68 11.46 10.90
N ILE A 711 -31.65 11.23 10.08
CA ILE A 711 -31.42 9.97 9.39
C ILE A 711 -30.16 9.33 9.95
N PHE A 712 -30.30 8.09 10.36
CA PHE A 712 -29.17 7.23 10.71
C PHE A 712 -28.82 6.33 9.51
N SER A 713 -27.53 6.20 9.19
CA SER A 713 -27.08 5.42 8.05
C SER A 713 -25.83 4.62 8.41
N VAL A 714 -25.72 3.42 7.83
CA VAL A 714 -24.58 2.53 7.95
C VAL A 714 -23.99 2.31 6.56
N ILE A 715 -22.67 2.40 6.44
CA ILE A 715 -21.93 2.08 5.21
C ILE A 715 -20.85 1.06 5.57
N LEU A 716 -20.81 -0.06 4.85
CA LEU A 716 -19.84 -1.12 4.98
C LEU A 716 -19.23 -1.45 3.62
N GLY A 717 -17.90 -1.59 3.58
CA GLY A 717 -17.18 -1.93 2.35
C GLY A 717 -16.97 -0.74 1.42
N HIS A 718 -16.33 -1.00 0.31
CA HIS A 718 -16.07 0.03 -0.70
C HIS A 718 -17.28 0.24 -1.62
N TRP A 719 -17.55 1.49 -1.93
CA TRP A 719 -18.58 1.86 -2.91
C TRP A 719 -18.20 1.39 -4.33
N PHE A 720 -19.18 0.82 -5.07
CA PHE A 720 -19.03 0.38 -6.45
C PHE A 720 -20.29 0.57 -7.30
#